data_9dfc575eeb23d98709f36560336c49eb
#
_entry.id   9dfc575eeb23d98709f36560336c49eb
#
_cell.length_a   1.000
_cell.length_b   1.000
_cell.length_c   1.000
_cell.angle_alpha   90.00
_cell.angle_beta   90.00
_cell.angle_gamma   90.00
#
_symmetry.space_group_name_H-M   'P 1'
#
loop_
_entity.id
_entity.type
_entity.pdbx_description
1 polymer ?
#
loop_
_entity_poly.entity_id
_entity_poly.type
_entity_poly.pdbx_seq_one_letter_code
_entity_poly.pdbx_strand_id
1 'polypeptide(L)'
;LGPVIAVAGLAMSDMLAGDPTRDMMPSPMAPAQPSRWETLSGLKPVVRSDISFFRHVYHNVAAYVAHDRLSNRYHRLTTAAHALLRRMDGATPLADIRRDLEKKGEIEGDDTDFAQIVDQLKSLELIRTGEAPNPRALEQRMVKTRRAKAIAPFKNPLYVRIPLADLTRVLDWLEPAMRWVFSPITAFLFIVLLGSAITMAGVHWDELTEGGVDRFISAENLMIVWLVYPVLKLVHEFGHAVVVRHYGGNVRELGLMFLLFVPVPYVDASSSITFRSKWHRAFVDGAGILVELTMASIAMFVWVEAEPGTVRAVAHNVMLISGVSTLLFNGNPLQRFDSYYLLCDLIEIPNLALKSTKYYSYLIKRYIIGLDREYEFDALSSERRWFLFYAPFSFAYRSMVLVTIAIHLAERYFFVGAMLGCWTVFNMFGMPVVKGSAFLLTSPGLSGKRGRSIFRGVLLAAVLGALAFIPVPDRVVAQGVVWLPDDAAVRARTSGFISEIHQQSGAHVRKGDLLVVLTNEKLRTERRKVEVEIEALTMQLAADNATDPVAASITRQRMANAQERLATATRDIDALSIRASHDGVYEAGIEGDLIGRFLPRGGEAGYLIEPGIAPVIKVAVPAVDGDLVRERVRGVELRFAGHLDDIVPGTIKSWSPTATLQLPSPVLSLEGGGPFALKPEANSRPELLNPVFMVTVSCCEGAAPENYGDRVHVRFDLGWEPVAVLVYRVVRRNFLKRFEV
;
A
#
# COMPACT_ATOMS: atom_id res chain seq x y z
N LEU A 1 9.38 -8.61 -1.97
CA LEU A 1 8.84 -10.00 -2.09
C LEU A 1 9.42 -10.95 -1.05
N GLY A 2 10.66 -10.73 -0.58
CA GLY A 2 11.31 -11.60 0.41
C GLY A 2 10.64 -11.67 1.78
N PRO A 3 10.22 -10.57 2.42
CA PRO A 3 9.65 -10.58 3.77
C PRO A 3 8.24 -11.17 3.87
N VAL A 4 7.47 -11.14 2.78
CA VAL A 4 6.06 -11.58 2.78
C VAL A 4 5.91 -13.09 2.84
N ILE A 5 6.87 -13.82 2.32
CA ILE A 5 6.84 -15.29 2.25
C ILE A 5 7.42 -15.92 3.51
N ALA A 6 8.30 -15.21 4.22
CA ALA A 6 8.75 -15.66 5.55
C ALA A 6 7.60 -15.76 6.55
N VAL A 7 6.58 -14.89 6.43
CA VAL A 7 5.35 -14.95 7.28
C VAL A 7 4.48 -16.16 6.92
N ALA A 8 4.45 -16.58 5.65
CA ALA A 8 3.70 -17.76 5.22
C ALA A 8 4.43 -19.08 5.60
N GLY A 9 5.76 -19.10 5.56
CA GLY A 9 6.57 -20.29 5.90
C GLY A 9 6.57 -20.64 7.40
N LEU A 10 6.53 -19.63 8.28
CA LEU A 10 6.46 -19.83 9.73
C LEU A 10 5.09 -20.37 10.20
N ALA A 11 4.02 -20.11 9.44
CA ALA A 11 2.71 -20.67 9.76
C ALA A 11 2.56 -22.14 9.35
N MET A 12 3.42 -22.64 8.48
CA MET A 12 3.33 -24.03 7.94
C MET A 12 4.13 -25.06 8.74
N SER A 13 5.15 -24.65 9.51
CA SER A 13 5.95 -25.60 10.31
C SER A 13 5.24 -26.12 11.57
N ASP A 14 4.24 -25.37 12.08
CA ASP A 14 3.46 -25.79 13.25
C ASP A 14 2.25 -26.67 12.89
N MET A 15 2.00 -26.95 11.61
CA MET A 15 0.81 -27.66 11.14
C MET A 15 0.94 -29.18 11.01
N LEU A 16 2.12 -29.75 11.18
CA LEU A 16 2.36 -31.19 10.88
C LEU A 16 2.71 -32.05 12.08
N ALA A 17 2.38 -31.65 13.28
CA ALA A 17 2.57 -32.48 14.47
C ALA A 17 1.23 -32.77 15.17
N GLY A 18 0.71 -33.98 14.96
CA GLY A 18 -0.29 -34.60 15.82
C GLY A 18 -1.60 -35.02 15.15
N ASP A 19 -1.64 -36.26 14.72
CA ASP A 19 -2.87 -37.03 14.45
C ASP A 19 -3.40 -37.58 15.80
N PRO A 20 -4.59 -37.17 16.28
CA PRO A 20 -5.16 -37.67 17.53
C PRO A 20 -6.38 -38.56 17.25
N THR A 21 -6.29 -39.57 16.40
CA THR A 21 -7.37 -40.55 16.27
C THR A 21 -6.83 -41.97 16.29
N ARG A 22 -6.49 -42.42 17.51
CA ARG A 22 -6.50 -43.86 17.82
C ARG A 22 -6.71 -44.05 19.32
N ASP A 23 -7.69 -44.89 19.61
CA ASP A 23 -7.96 -45.56 20.90
C ASP A 23 -8.96 -44.90 21.83
N MET A 24 -10.20 -45.31 21.64
CA MET A 24 -11.16 -45.45 22.75
C MET A 24 -11.79 -46.85 22.71
N MET A 25 -11.19 -47.77 23.43
CA MET A 25 -11.92 -48.87 24.07
C MET A 25 -11.49 -48.99 25.54
N PRO A 26 -12.39 -49.11 26.50
CA PRO A 26 -12.01 -49.29 27.91
C PRO A 26 -11.54 -50.71 28.11
N SER A 27 -10.25 -50.88 28.36
CA SER A 27 -9.69 -52.11 28.91
C SER A 27 -9.83 -52.16 30.45
N PRO A 28 -9.93 -53.32 31.06
CA PRO A 28 -10.16 -53.46 32.50
C PRO A 28 -8.98 -52.95 33.32
N MET A 29 -9.29 -52.44 34.52
CA MET A 29 -8.39 -51.80 35.50
C MET A 29 -7.02 -52.47 35.57
N ALA A 30 -6.06 -51.89 34.86
CA ALA A 30 -4.65 -52.06 35.11
C ALA A 30 -4.30 -51.29 36.43
N PRO A 31 -3.32 -51.78 37.23
CA PRO A 31 -2.90 -51.05 38.43
C PRO A 31 -2.50 -49.65 38.07
N ALA A 32 -2.94 -48.67 38.89
CA ALA A 32 -2.70 -47.25 38.68
C ALA A 32 -1.19 -47.04 38.33
N GLN A 33 -0.90 -46.59 37.11
CA GLN A 33 0.47 -46.26 36.74
C GLN A 33 0.95 -45.16 37.71
N PRO A 34 2.15 -45.31 38.32
CA PRO A 34 2.69 -44.29 39.22
C PRO A 34 2.65 -42.95 38.55
N SER A 35 2.26 -41.92 39.29
CA SER A 35 2.21 -40.55 38.75
C SER A 35 3.56 -40.19 38.18
N ARG A 36 3.57 -39.35 37.10
CA ARG A 36 4.83 -38.93 36.44
C ARG A 36 5.82 -38.38 37.48
N TRP A 37 5.32 -37.65 38.50
CA TRP A 37 6.13 -37.13 39.56
C TRP A 37 6.74 -38.26 40.43
N GLU A 38 5.99 -39.25 40.82
CA GLU A 38 6.52 -40.40 41.60
C GLU A 38 7.74 -41.07 40.89
N THR A 39 7.69 -41.16 39.55
CA THR A 39 8.79 -41.69 38.77
C THR A 39 10.02 -40.78 38.78
N LEU A 40 9.83 -39.46 38.85
CA LEU A 40 10.91 -38.46 38.79
C LEU A 40 11.44 -38.09 40.19
N SER A 41 10.64 -38.21 41.26
CA SER A 41 10.94 -37.73 42.60
C SER A 41 12.21 -38.31 43.22
N GLY A 42 12.55 -39.56 42.91
CA GLY A 42 13.76 -40.24 43.39
C GLY A 42 15.04 -39.91 42.61
N LEU A 43 14.94 -39.24 41.46
CA LEU A 43 16.11 -38.92 40.68
C LEU A 43 17.00 -37.88 41.36
N LYS A 44 18.32 -38.03 41.15
CA LYS A 44 19.36 -37.09 41.63
C LYS A 44 20.00 -36.39 40.47
N PRO A 45 19.37 -35.36 39.94
CA PRO A 45 19.90 -34.66 38.75
C PRO A 45 21.08 -33.74 39.09
N VAL A 46 21.97 -33.60 38.16
CA VAL A 46 23.09 -32.65 38.20
C VAL A 46 23.04 -31.74 36.99
N VAL A 47 23.27 -30.46 37.25
CA VAL A 47 23.38 -29.47 36.15
C VAL A 47 24.70 -29.69 35.39
N ARG A 48 24.64 -29.58 34.08
CA ARG A 48 25.85 -29.64 33.25
C ARG A 48 26.78 -28.48 33.55
N SER A 49 28.08 -28.76 33.73
CA SER A 49 29.10 -27.75 34.10
C SER A 49 29.41 -26.71 33.03
N ASP A 50 29.04 -27.00 31.78
CA ASP A 50 29.25 -26.12 30.63
C ASP A 50 28.13 -25.10 30.43
N ILE A 51 27.09 -25.07 31.28
CA ILE A 51 26.00 -24.12 31.23
C ILE A 51 26.34 -22.88 32.07
N SER A 52 26.17 -21.72 31.44
CA SER A 52 26.32 -20.41 32.10
C SER A 52 24.96 -19.75 32.31
N PHE A 53 24.74 -19.17 33.49
CA PHE A 53 23.51 -18.49 33.80
C PHE A 53 23.69 -16.99 33.82
N PHE A 54 22.79 -16.26 33.15
CA PHE A 54 22.74 -14.80 33.09
C PHE A 54 21.43 -14.34 33.73
N ARG A 55 21.52 -13.39 34.66
CA ARG A 55 20.37 -12.81 35.32
C ARG A 55 19.95 -11.54 34.61
N HIS A 56 18.69 -11.45 34.23
CA HIS A 56 18.01 -10.27 33.73
C HIS A 56 16.94 -9.80 34.71
N VAL A 57 16.56 -8.54 34.62
CA VAL A 57 15.45 -7.98 35.38
C VAL A 57 14.50 -7.35 34.38
N TYR A 58 13.26 -7.85 34.33
CA TYR A 58 12.19 -7.30 33.52
C TYR A 58 11.09 -6.81 34.46
N HIS A 59 10.77 -5.52 34.44
CA HIS A 59 9.77 -4.94 35.36
C HIS A 59 9.93 -5.35 36.84
N ASN A 60 11.18 -5.30 37.35
CA ASN A 60 11.56 -5.75 38.69
C ASN A 60 11.39 -7.27 38.95
N VAL A 61 11.03 -8.07 37.95
CA VAL A 61 11.00 -9.53 38.08
C VAL A 61 12.31 -10.12 37.49
N ALA A 62 12.97 -10.94 38.30
CA ALA A 62 14.17 -11.62 37.87
C ALA A 62 13.82 -12.73 36.85
N ALA A 63 14.49 -12.74 35.72
CA ALA A 63 14.46 -13.81 34.74
C ALA A 63 15.89 -14.30 34.50
N TYR A 64 16.03 -15.58 34.18
CA TYR A 64 17.35 -16.18 33.97
C TYR A 64 17.45 -16.71 32.54
N VAL A 65 18.65 -16.61 31.98
CA VAL A 65 18.98 -17.19 30.68
C VAL A 65 20.10 -18.21 30.90
N ALA A 66 19.85 -19.46 30.54
CA ALA A 66 20.87 -20.50 30.49
C ALA A 66 21.50 -20.52 29.10
N HIS A 67 22.81 -20.39 29.04
CA HIS A 67 23.58 -20.53 27.79
C HIS A 67 24.30 -21.88 27.79
N ASP A 68 23.90 -22.74 26.89
CA ASP A 68 24.62 -23.97 26.61
C ASP A 68 25.78 -23.68 25.64
N ARG A 69 27.00 -23.67 26.18
CA ARG A 69 28.21 -23.31 25.42
C ARG A 69 28.54 -24.30 24.32
N LEU A 70 28.13 -25.58 24.45
CA LEU A 70 28.40 -26.60 23.45
C LEU A 70 27.51 -26.53 22.23
N SER A 71 26.20 -26.30 22.45
CA SER A 71 25.23 -26.15 21.37
C SER A 71 25.03 -24.73 20.91
N ASN A 72 25.63 -23.75 21.60
CA ASN A 72 25.41 -22.29 21.44
C ASN A 72 23.92 -21.89 21.47
N ARG A 73 23.15 -22.54 22.35
CA ARG A 73 21.72 -22.27 22.52
C ARG A 73 21.46 -21.51 23.79
N TYR A 74 20.50 -20.61 23.73
CA TYR A 74 20.06 -19.79 24.86
C TYR A 74 18.65 -20.20 25.25
N HIS A 75 18.46 -20.55 26.53
CA HIS A 75 17.18 -20.97 27.08
C HIS A 75 16.75 -20.00 28.17
N ARG A 76 15.57 -19.40 28.03
CA ARG A 76 14.98 -18.59 29.09
C ARG A 76 14.37 -19.50 30.15
N LEU A 77 14.71 -19.25 31.38
CA LEU A 77 14.24 -20.00 32.54
C LEU A 77 13.32 -19.12 33.38
N THR A 78 12.26 -19.72 33.90
CA THR A 78 11.49 -19.12 34.98
C THR A 78 12.32 -19.08 36.25
N THR A 79 11.95 -18.21 37.21
CA THR A 79 12.57 -18.18 38.54
C THR A 79 12.51 -19.55 39.22
N ALA A 80 11.38 -20.25 39.12
CA ALA A 80 11.19 -21.60 39.61
C ALA A 80 12.17 -22.62 39.01
N ALA A 81 12.28 -22.62 37.66
CA ALA A 81 13.21 -23.52 36.96
C ALA A 81 14.66 -23.25 37.33
N HIS A 82 15.06 -21.96 37.48
CA HIS A 82 16.40 -21.60 37.90
C HIS A 82 16.67 -21.98 39.38
N ALA A 83 15.69 -21.79 40.31
CA ALA A 83 15.80 -22.21 41.69
C ALA A 83 16.00 -23.70 41.82
N LEU A 84 15.28 -24.51 41.04
CA LEU A 84 15.46 -25.94 40.90
C LEU A 84 16.85 -26.30 40.42
N LEU A 85 17.28 -25.71 39.29
CA LEU A 85 18.61 -26.00 38.70
C LEU A 85 19.75 -25.69 39.67
N ARG A 86 19.67 -24.60 40.42
CA ARG A 86 20.70 -24.18 41.36
C ARG A 86 20.93 -25.20 42.49
N ARG A 87 19.93 -26.05 42.79
CA ARG A 87 20.02 -27.05 43.87
C ARG A 87 20.26 -28.48 43.38
N MET A 88 20.32 -28.70 42.06
CA MET A 88 20.60 -29.97 41.45
C MET A 88 22.11 -30.27 41.48
N ASP A 89 22.57 -30.84 42.59
CA ASP A 89 24.00 -31.15 42.85
C ASP A 89 24.41 -32.60 42.49
N GLY A 90 23.44 -33.43 42.08
CA GLY A 90 23.65 -34.85 41.78
C GLY A 90 23.62 -35.77 43.02
N ALA A 91 23.48 -35.21 44.24
CA ALA A 91 23.45 -35.95 45.46
C ALA A 91 22.05 -35.98 46.09
N THR A 92 21.33 -34.89 45.98
CA THR A 92 20.00 -34.66 46.59
C THR A 92 18.87 -35.12 45.69
N PRO A 93 17.91 -35.95 46.17
CA PRO A 93 16.72 -36.36 45.43
C PRO A 93 15.84 -35.17 45.08
N LEU A 94 15.13 -35.21 43.93
CA LEU A 94 14.19 -34.15 43.53
C LEU A 94 13.09 -33.88 44.50
N ALA A 95 12.60 -34.92 45.22
CA ALA A 95 11.60 -34.76 46.27
C ALA A 95 12.07 -33.89 47.42
N ASP A 96 13.35 -34.00 47.81
CA ASP A 96 13.93 -33.21 48.91
C ASP A 96 14.22 -31.76 48.44
N ILE A 97 14.69 -31.59 47.23
CA ILE A 97 14.90 -30.29 46.59
C ILE A 97 13.56 -29.51 46.53
N ARG A 98 12.49 -30.17 46.13
CA ARG A 98 11.15 -29.58 46.09
C ARG A 98 10.69 -29.12 47.48
N ARG A 99 10.75 -30.03 48.50
CA ARG A 99 10.38 -29.71 49.86
C ARG A 99 11.13 -28.52 50.46
N ASP A 100 12.43 -28.40 50.16
CA ASP A 100 13.23 -27.25 50.60
C ASP A 100 12.82 -25.95 49.91
N LEU A 101 12.47 -26.00 48.62
CA LEU A 101 12.01 -24.85 47.84
C LEU A 101 10.61 -24.38 48.24
N GLU A 102 9.70 -25.31 48.51
CA GLU A 102 8.35 -25.02 49.02
C GLU A 102 8.39 -24.39 50.43
N LYS A 103 9.24 -24.94 51.34
CA LYS A 103 9.44 -24.35 52.67
C LYS A 103 9.98 -22.91 52.64
N LYS A 104 10.77 -22.56 51.60
CA LYS A 104 11.32 -21.20 51.39
C LYS A 104 10.38 -20.28 50.63
N GLY A 105 9.24 -20.76 50.16
CA GLY A 105 8.31 -19.99 49.37
C GLY A 105 8.85 -19.58 47.98
N GLU A 106 9.93 -20.27 47.50
CA GLU A 106 10.55 -19.96 46.23
C GLU A 106 9.79 -20.57 45.03
N ILE A 107 8.96 -21.60 45.31
CA ILE A 107 8.17 -22.29 44.29
C ILE A 107 6.83 -22.70 44.89
N GLU A 108 5.76 -22.50 44.12
CA GLU A 108 4.39 -22.99 44.36
C GLU A 108 3.98 -23.82 43.14
N GLY A 109 3.28 -24.91 43.32
CA GLY A 109 2.76 -25.71 42.20
C GLY A 109 2.43 -27.15 42.59
N ASP A 110 1.68 -27.79 41.73
CA ASP A 110 1.21 -29.18 41.84
C ASP A 110 2.31 -30.17 41.35
N ASP A 111 2.15 -31.45 41.67
CA ASP A 111 3.02 -32.54 41.22
C ASP A 111 3.19 -32.58 39.71
N THR A 112 2.13 -32.22 38.98
CA THR A 112 2.13 -32.13 37.50
C THR A 112 3.01 -30.98 36.98
N ASP A 113 2.99 -29.84 37.64
CA ASP A 113 3.78 -28.67 37.26
C ASP A 113 5.28 -28.94 37.46
N PHE A 114 5.64 -29.54 38.58
CA PHE A 114 7.04 -29.93 38.82
C PHE A 114 7.55 -30.97 37.84
N ALA A 115 6.73 -32.01 37.58
CA ALA A 115 7.10 -33.01 36.58
C ALA A 115 7.32 -32.40 35.20
N GLN A 116 6.46 -31.46 34.78
CA GLN A 116 6.61 -30.75 33.52
C GLN A 116 7.89 -29.91 33.47
N ILE A 117 8.22 -29.16 34.53
CA ILE A 117 9.45 -28.37 34.58
C ILE A 117 10.69 -29.30 34.47
N VAL A 118 10.74 -30.41 35.17
CA VAL A 118 11.85 -31.35 35.15
C VAL A 118 11.97 -32.04 33.79
N ASP A 119 10.86 -32.48 33.20
CA ASP A 119 10.84 -33.06 31.85
C ASP A 119 11.30 -32.04 30.79
N GLN A 120 10.89 -30.77 30.95
CA GLN A 120 11.35 -29.70 30.06
C GLN A 120 12.85 -29.47 30.21
N LEU A 121 13.39 -29.40 31.44
CA LEU A 121 14.84 -29.27 31.68
C LEU A 121 15.64 -30.46 31.13
N LYS A 122 15.07 -31.68 31.23
CA LYS A 122 15.65 -32.90 30.66
C LYS A 122 15.63 -32.87 29.11
N SER A 123 14.54 -32.40 28.53
CA SER A 123 14.39 -32.26 27.07
C SER A 123 15.31 -31.20 26.48
N LEU A 124 15.61 -30.15 27.21
CA LEU A 124 16.57 -29.10 26.87
C LEU A 124 18.03 -29.51 27.12
N GLU A 125 18.26 -30.74 27.64
CA GLU A 125 19.58 -31.29 27.97
C GLU A 125 20.39 -30.45 28.97
N LEU A 126 19.69 -29.65 29.82
CA LEU A 126 20.34 -28.83 30.84
C LEU A 126 20.76 -29.63 32.08
N ILE A 127 20.16 -30.80 32.29
CA ILE A 127 20.41 -31.67 33.46
C ILE A 127 20.78 -33.07 33.03
N ARG A 128 21.59 -33.73 33.86
CA ARG A 128 21.92 -35.16 33.77
C ARG A 128 21.27 -35.88 34.94
N THR A 129 20.60 -37.01 34.70
CA THR A 129 19.83 -37.74 35.72
C THR A 129 20.48 -39.02 36.20
N GLY A 130 21.78 -39.19 36.04
CA GLY A 130 22.50 -40.36 36.50
C GLY A 130 22.14 -41.70 35.84
N GLU A 131 21.06 -41.77 35.08
CA GLU A 131 20.75 -42.95 34.27
C GLU A 131 21.76 -43.05 33.14
N ALA A 132 22.35 -44.22 33.02
CA ALA A 132 23.25 -44.51 31.88
C ALA A 132 22.49 -44.25 30.58
N PRO A 133 23.00 -43.39 29.69
CA PRO A 133 22.32 -43.08 28.45
C PRO A 133 22.14 -44.37 27.65
N ASN A 134 20.91 -44.69 27.28
CA ASN A 134 20.65 -45.85 26.44
C ASN A 134 21.30 -45.61 25.07
N PRO A 135 22.38 -46.37 24.71
CA PRO A 135 23.14 -46.12 23.49
C PRO A 135 22.27 -46.17 22.23
N ARG A 136 21.26 -47.06 22.23
CA ARG A 136 20.31 -47.20 21.11
C ARG A 136 19.40 -45.99 20.98
N ALA A 137 18.97 -45.37 22.10
CA ALA A 137 18.16 -44.18 22.07
C ALA A 137 18.97 -42.94 21.60
N LEU A 138 20.24 -42.84 21.97
CA LEU A 138 21.17 -41.81 21.48
C LEU A 138 21.45 -42.00 19.97
N GLU A 139 21.70 -43.22 19.52
CA GLU A 139 21.91 -43.53 18.10
C GLU A 139 20.66 -43.19 17.28
N GLN A 140 19.46 -43.58 17.73
CA GLN A 140 18.20 -43.25 17.08
C GLN A 140 17.95 -41.73 17.04
N ARG A 141 18.30 -41.01 18.09
CA ARG A 141 18.23 -39.54 18.12
C ARG A 141 19.22 -38.91 17.15
N MET A 142 20.48 -39.38 17.13
CA MET A 142 21.50 -38.91 16.18
C MET A 142 21.07 -39.15 14.73
N VAL A 143 20.55 -40.34 14.42
CA VAL A 143 20.04 -40.69 13.10
C VAL A 143 18.81 -39.83 12.75
N LYS A 144 17.86 -39.66 13.68
CA LYS A 144 16.72 -38.76 13.48
C LYS A 144 17.14 -37.30 13.25
N THR A 145 18.11 -36.79 14.04
CA THR A 145 18.63 -35.43 13.91
C THR A 145 19.43 -35.26 12.60
N ARG A 146 20.26 -36.23 12.21
CA ARG A 146 20.95 -36.23 10.91
C ARG A 146 19.95 -36.28 9.74
N ARG A 147 18.97 -37.20 9.80
CA ARG A 147 17.90 -37.26 8.79
C ARG A 147 17.06 -35.98 8.77
N ALA A 148 16.70 -35.42 9.92
CA ALA A 148 15.96 -34.15 9.99
C ALA A 148 16.77 -32.99 9.40
N LYS A 149 18.07 -32.90 9.68
CA LYS A 149 18.96 -31.89 9.06
C LYS A 149 19.14 -32.11 7.55
N ALA A 150 19.27 -33.36 7.10
CA ALA A 150 19.41 -33.70 5.68
C ALA A 150 18.10 -33.47 4.89
N ILE A 151 16.94 -33.66 5.52
CA ILE A 151 15.62 -33.50 4.89
C ILE A 151 15.08 -32.08 5.07
N ALA A 152 15.61 -31.25 6.00
CA ALA A 152 15.17 -29.93 6.25
C ALA A 152 15.15 -29.00 4.98
N PRO A 153 16.17 -29.04 4.10
CA PRO A 153 16.15 -28.32 2.83
C PRO A 153 15.03 -28.78 1.89
N PHE A 154 14.71 -30.10 1.91
CA PHE A 154 13.65 -30.65 1.06
C PHE A 154 12.24 -30.48 1.63
N LYS A 155 12.11 -30.34 2.97
CA LYS A 155 10.81 -30.02 3.60
C LYS A 155 10.37 -28.57 3.35
N ASN A 156 11.34 -27.67 3.19
CA ASN A 156 11.11 -26.28 2.84
C ASN A 156 12.13 -25.85 1.78
N PRO A 157 11.96 -26.23 0.51
CA PRO A 157 12.90 -25.87 -0.55
C PRO A 157 13.00 -24.34 -0.77
N LEU A 158 12.01 -23.59 -0.25
CA LEU A 158 11.98 -22.14 -0.29
C LEU A 158 12.80 -21.47 0.82
N TYR A 159 13.36 -22.26 1.75
CA TYR A 159 14.09 -21.76 2.91
C TYR A 159 15.28 -22.66 3.24
N VAL A 160 16.45 -22.33 2.70
CA VAL A 160 17.70 -23.08 2.91
C VAL A 160 18.71 -22.17 3.57
N ARG A 161 19.30 -22.58 4.70
CA ARG A 161 20.40 -21.88 5.37
C ARG A 161 21.72 -22.55 5.11
N ILE A 162 22.73 -21.79 4.71
CA ILE A 162 24.08 -22.23 4.47
C ILE A 162 25.01 -21.37 5.33
N PRO A 163 25.61 -21.90 6.41
CA PRO A 163 26.63 -21.20 7.15
C PRO A 163 27.90 -21.07 6.29
N LEU A 164 28.47 -19.87 6.18
CA LEU A 164 29.62 -19.58 5.32
C LEU A 164 30.90 -19.38 6.11
N ALA A 165 30.87 -18.54 7.15
CA ALA A 165 32.10 -18.11 7.82
C ALA A 165 31.88 -17.78 9.30
N ASP A 166 32.99 -17.85 10.08
CA ASP A 166 33.07 -17.32 11.43
C ASP A 166 33.63 -15.90 11.36
N LEU A 167 32.80 -14.94 11.74
CA LEU A 167 33.15 -13.50 11.72
C LEU A 167 34.04 -13.05 12.88
N THR A 168 34.25 -13.89 13.87
CA THR A 168 34.95 -13.50 15.12
C THR A 168 36.29 -12.84 14.83
N ARG A 169 37.11 -13.45 13.96
CA ARG A 169 38.46 -12.91 13.63
C ARG A 169 38.40 -11.58 12.88
N VAL A 170 37.45 -11.42 11.97
CA VAL A 170 37.28 -10.19 11.19
C VAL A 170 36.84 -9.05 12.11
N LEU A 171 35.90 -9.33 13.02
CA LEU A 171 35.41 -8.35 13.97
C LEU A 171 36.48 -7.98 15.00
N ASP A 172 37.33 -8.92 15.45
CA ASP A 172 38.47 -8.65 16.34
C ASP A 172 39.50 -7.70 15.69
N TRP A 173 39.78 -7.91 14.41
CA TRP A 173 40.65 -7.04 13.63
C TRP A 173 40.07 -5.62 13.45
N LEU A 174 38.74 -5.51 13.32
CA LEU A 174 38.02 -4.22 13.17
C LEU A 174 37.74 -3.51 14.51
N GLU A 175 37.96 -4.16 15.66
CA GLU A 175 37.65 -3.58 16.97
C GLU A 175 38.19 -2.16 17.20
N PRO A 176 39.43 -1.80 16.81
CA PRO A 176 39.94 -0.44 16.98
C PRO A 176 39.13 0.60 16.19
N ALA A 177 38.71 0.26 14.97
CA ALA A 177 37.86 1.13 14.13
C ALA A 177 36.43 1.26 14.68
N MET A 178 35.90 0.20 15.29
CA MET A 178 34.58 0.21 15.88
C MET A 178 34.42 1.27 16.99
N ARG A 179 35.48 1.54 17.77
CA ARG A 179 35.46 2.58 18.83
C ARG A 179 35.12 3.96 18.28
N TRP A 180 35.55 4.27 17.06
CA TRP A 180 35.22 5.52 16.40
C TRP A 180 33.75 5.58 16.00
N VAL A 181 33.19 4.48 15.53
CA VAL A 181 31.76 4.38 15.13
C VAL A 181 30.82 4.66 16.31
N PHE A 182 31.22 4.26 17.54
CA PHE A 182 30.42 4.47 18.75
C PHE A 182 30.77 5.81 19.47
N SER A 183 31.44 6.72 18.80
CA SER A 183 31.75 8.04 19.37
C SER A 183 30.53 8.99 19.25
N PRO A 184 30.38 9.96 20.18
CA PRO A 184 29.36 11.01 20.05
C PRO A 184 29.52 11.85 18.79
N ILE A 185 30.73 11.97 18.25
CA ILE A 185 31.02 12.68 17.01
C ILE A 185 30.34 11.95 15.83
N THR A 186 30.48 10.64 15.75
CA THR A 186 29.86 9.84 14.70
C THR A 186 28.33 9.89 14.81
N ALA A 187 27.78 9.86 16.02
CA ALA A 187 26.33 10.03 16.23
C ALA A 187 25.85 11.40 15.74
N PHE A 188 26.60 12.46 16.03
CA PHE A 188 26.30 13.80 15.51
C PHE A 188 26.39 13.88 13.99
N LEU A 189 27.45 13.33 13.40
CA LEU A 189 27.59 13.26 11.94
C LEU A 189 26.48 12.48 11.28
N PHE A 190 26.01 11.38 11.89
CA PHE A 190 24.87 10.60 11.41
C PHE A 190 23.59 11.45 11.39
N ILE A 191 23.31 12.20 12.47
CA ILE A 191 22.12 13.08 12.53
C ILE A 191 22.20 14.17 11.46
N VAL A 192 23.36 14.78 11.26
CA VAL A 192 23.57 15.80 10.22
C VAL A 192 23.39 15.18 8.83
N LEU A 193 23.99 14.02 8.57
CA LEU A 193 23.89 13.31 7.30
C LEU A 193 22.43 12.95 7.00
N LEU A 194 21.71 12.37 7.95
CA LEU A 194 20.30 11.99 7.79
C LEU A 194 19.40 13.21 7.59
N GLY A 195 19.61 14.27 8.40
CA GLY A 195 18.84 15.51 8.29
C GLY A 195 19.02 16.19 6.93
N SER A 196 20.27 16.26 6.45
CA SER A 196 20.57 16.83 5.13
C SER A 196 20.01 15.98 3.99
N ALA A 197 20.07 14.65 4.10
CA ALA A 197 19.48 13.75 3.11
C ALA A 197 17.93 13.88 3.05
N ILE A 198 17.26 14.00 4.19
CA ILE A 198 15.80 14.24 4.25
C ILE A 198 15.45 15.59 3.61
N THR A 199 16.23 16.64 3.87
CA THR A 199 16.02 17.95 3.24
C THR A 199 16.18 17.87 1.73
N MET A 200 17.24 17.20 1.25
CA MET A 200 17.47 16.97 -0.18
C MET A 200 16.33 16.16 -0.83
N ALA A 201 15.85 15.12 -0.14
CA ALA A 201 14.70 14.35 -0.61
C ALA A 201 13.42 15.19 -0.72
N GLY A 202 13.23 16.16 0.19
CA GLY A 202 12.13 17.12 0.11
C GLY A 202 12.23 18.08 -1.07
N VAL A 203 13.44 18.57 -1.35
CA VAL A 203 13.68 19.50 -2.49
C VAL A 203 13.50 18.80 -3.84
N HIS A 204 13.91 17.54 -3.95
CA HIS A 204 13.82 16.75 -5.19
C HIS A 204 12.66 15.75 -5.18
N TRP A 205 11.59 16.04 -4.41
CA TRP A 205 10.49 15.10 -4.20
C TRP A 205 9.80 14.70 -5.51
N ASP A 206 9.57 15.65 -6.39
CA ASP A 206 8.91 15.42 -7.68
C ASP A 206 9.74 14.49 -8.57
N GLU A 207 11.05 14.72 -8.67
CA GLU A 207 11.96 13.86 -9.43
C GLU A 207 12.10 12.44 -8.83
N LEU A 208 12.06 12.32 -7.51
CA LEU A 208 12.12 11.03 -6.82
C LEU A 208 10.86 10.18 -7.06
N THR A 209 9.70 10.83 -7.19
CA THR A 209 8.42 10.16 -7.38
C THR A 209 8.05 10.00 -8.85
N GLU A 210 8.70 10.71 -9.76
CA GLU A 210 8.49 10.61 -11.20
C GLU A 210 8.80 9.20 -11.73
N GLY A 211 7.82 8.57 -12.35
CA GLY A 211 7.92 7.20 -12.87
C GLY A 211 7.78 6.08 -11.83
N GLY A 212 7.59 6.41 -10.57
CA GLY A 212 7.22 5.57 -9.41
C GLY A 212 7.39 4.05 -9.57
N VAL A 213 6.29 3.32 -9.39
CA VAL A 213 6.27 1.85 -9.36
C VAL A 213 6.65 1.21 -10.69
N ASP A 214 6.32 1.83 -11.83
CA ASP A 214 6.58 1.25 -13.16
C ASP A 214 8.07 1.17 -13.49
N ARG A 215 8.84 2.21 -13.11
CA ARG A 215 10.29 2.20 -13.24
C ARG A 215 10.93 1.13 -12.34
N PHE A 216 10.40 0.97 -11.12
CA PHE A 216 10.90 -0.04 -10.18
C PHE A 216 10.70 -1.48 -10.66
N ILE A 217 9.60 -1.78 -11.35
CA ILE A 217 9.23 -3.13 -11.83
C ILE A 217 9.81 -3.43 -13.22
N SER A 218 10.49 -2.49 -13.88
CA SER A 218 11.12 -2.75 -15.17
C SER A 218 12.14 -3.90 -15.06
N ALA A 219 12.27 -4.72 -16.12
CA ALA A 219 13.16 -5.88 -16.11
C ALA A 219 14.63 -5.52 -15.84
N GLU A 220 15.08 -4.39 -16.39
CA GLU A 220 16.43 -3.88 -16.17
C GLU A 220 16.65 -3.49 -14.71
N ASN A 221 15.69 -2.79 -14.13
CA ASN A 221 15.78 -2.36 -12.73
C ASN A 221 15.67 -3.52 -11.74
N LEU A 222 14.85 -4.53 -12.03
CA LEU A 222 14.77 -5.76 -11.22
C LEU A 222 16.11 -6.49 -11.15
N MET A 223 16.91 -6.46 -12.21
CA MET A 223 18.26 -7.03 -12.21
C MET A 223 19.19 -6.25 -11.26
N ILE A 224 19.12 -4.91 -11.30
CA ILE A 224 19.88 -4.05 -10.38
C ILE A 224 19.45 -4.32 -8.92
N VAL A 225 18.16 -4.35 -8.65
CA VAL A 225 17.60 -4.66 -7.33
C VAL A 225 18.07 -6.04 -6.85
N TRP A 226 18.04 -7.06 -7.71
CA TRP A 226 18.49 -8.40 -7.36
C TRP A 226 19.97 -8.48 -6.96
N LEU A 227 20.82 -7.65 -7.59
CA LEU A 227 22.24 -7.56 -7.27
C LEU A 227 22.51 -6.71 -6.02
N VAL A 228 21.83 -5.55 -5.91
CA VAL A 228 22.06 -4.57 -4.83
C VAL A 228 21.48 -5.07 -3.49
N TYR A 229 20.32 -5.72 -3.51
CA TYR A 229 19.63 -6.17 -2.29
C TYR A 229 20.47 -7.07 -1.37
N PRO A 230 21.14 -8.13 -1.85
CA PRO A 230 21.98 -8.97 -0.99
C PRO A 230 23.16 -8.22 -0.39
N VAL A 231 23.75 -7.28 -1.15
CA VAL A 231 24.88 -6.45 -0.66
C VAL A 231 24.41 -5.54 0.46
N LEU A 232 23.29 -4.85 0.28
CA LEU A 232 22.73 -3.99 1.32
C LEU A 232 22.37 -4.79 2.59
N LYS A 233 21.79 -5.97 2.42
CA LYS A 233 21.47 -6.86 3.55
C LYS A 233 22.73 -7.41 4.21
N LEU A 234 23.80 -7.64 3.49
CA LEU A 234 25.08 -8.04 4.09
C LEU A 234 25.64 -6.93 4.99
N VAL A 235 25.60 -5.68 4.52
CA VAL A 235 26.05 -4.51 5.31
C VAL A 235 25.15 -4.29 6.53
N HIS A 236 23.84 -4.48 6.38
CA HIS A 236 22.88 -4.44 7.48
C HIS A 236 23.21 -5.48 8.58
N GLU A 237 23.38 -6.75 8.18
CA GLU A 237 23.73 -7.85 9.09
C GLU A 237 25.09 -7.62 9.76
N PHE A 238 26.04 -7.04 9.01
CA PHE A 238 27.33 -6.66 9.55
C PHE A 238 27.20 -5.59 10.64
N GLY A 239 26.23 -4.65 10.51
CA GLY A 239 25.90 -3.69 11.55
C GLY A 239 25.53 -4.35 12.88
N HIS A 240 24.65 -5.35 12.87
CA HIS A 240 24.32 -6.14 14.06
C HIS A 240 25.56 -6.82 14.66
N ALA A 241 26.39 -7.44 13.81
CA ALA A 241 27.61 -8.14 14.23
C ALA A 241 28.59 -7.22 14.95
N VAL A 242 28.80 -6.01 14.41
CA VAL A 242 29.69 -4.98 14.96
C VAL A 242 29.23 -4.55 16.36
N VAL A 243 27.94 -4.27 16.53
CA VAL A 243 27.37 -3.84 17.82
C VAL A 243 27.44 -4.98 18.86
N VAL A 244 27.11 -6.22 18.46
CA VAL A 244 27.24 -7.39 19.33
C VAL A 244 28.67 -7.54 19.83
N ARG A 245 29.67 -7.42 18.92
CA ARG A 245 31.08 -7.54 19.28
C ARG A 245 31.54 -6.42 20.18
N HIS A 246 31.15 -5.19 19.91
CA HIS A 246 31.46 -4.01 20.73
C HIS A 246 31.05 -4.20 22.21
N TYR A 247 29.88 -4.80 22.47
CA TYR A 247 29.42 -5.10 23.82
C TYR A 247 29.90 -6.45 24.38
N GLY A 248 30.92 -7.06 23.75
CA GLY A 248 31.59 -8.27 24.23
C GLY A 248 30.86 -9.58 23.92
N GLY A 249 29.88 -9.56 23.03
CA GLY A 249 29.24 -10.77 22.51
C GLY A 249 30.09 -11.47 21.42
N ASN A 250 29.77 -12.73 21.16
CA ASN A 250 30.43 -13.51 20.10
C ASN A 250 29.48 -13.68 18.91
N VAL A 251 30.03 -13.47 17.70
CA VAL A 251 29.33 -13.66 16.43
C VAL A 251 30.05 -14.75 15.67
N ARG A 252 29.55 -15.99 15.77
CA ARG A 252 30.21 -17.17 15.21
C ARG A 252 29.77 -17.54 13.81
N GLU A 253 28.59 -17.13 13.40
CA GLU A 253 27.99 -17.60 12.14
C GLU A 253 27.52 -16.42 11.29
N LEU A 254 28.20 -16.24 10.16
CA LEU A 254 27.68 -15.52 9.00
C LEU A 254 27.28 -16.57 7.98
N GLY A 255 26.08 -16.47 7.44
CA GLY A 255 25.59 -17.41 6.45
C GLY A 255 24.78 -16.73 5.36
N LEU A 256 24.39 -17.55 4.39
CA LEU A 256 23.48 -17.18 3.32
C LEU A 256 22.21 -18.00 3.45
N MET A 257 21.10 -17.34 3.43
CA MET A 257 19.78 -17.94 3.47
C MET A 257 19.11 -17.72 2.12
N PHE A 258 18.72 -18.80 1.46
CA PHE A 258 17.90 -18.69 0.26
C PHE A 258 16.43 -18.62 0.64
N LEU A 259 15.81 -17.51 0.30
CA LEU A 259 14.39 -17.28 0.47
C LEU A 259 13.77 -17.11 -0.91
N LEU A 260 13.00 -18.09 -1.38
CA LEU A 260 12.45 -18.07 -2.76
C LEU A 260 13.54 -17.81 -3.82
N PHE A 261 14.67 -18.51 -3.70
CA PHE A 261 15.83 -18.35 -4.58
C PHE A 261 16.55 -16.98 -4.50
N VAL A 262 16.08 -16.06 -3.65
CA VAL A 262 16.81 -14.82 -3.37
C VAL A 262 17.84 -15.08 -2.27
N PRO A 263 19.13 -14.84 -2.51
CA PRO A 263 20.16 -15.00 -1.48
C PRO A 263 20.05 -13.85 -0.48
N VAL A 264 19.78 -14.16 0.78
CA VAL A 264 19.71 -13.21 1.88
C VAL A 264 20.79 -13.54 2.90
N PRO A 265 21.76 -12.68 3.14
CA PRO A 265 22.73 -12.86 4.20
C PRO A 265 22.04 -12.87 5.57
N TYR A 266 22.62 -13.59 6.53
CA TYR A 266 22.19 -13.55 7.93
C TYR A 266 23.38 -13.67 8.87
N VAL A 267 23.24 -13.13 10.07
CA VAL A 267 24.22 -13.23 11.14
C VAL A 267 23.56 -13.78 12.41
N ASP A 268 24.25 -14.63 13.15
CA ASP A 268 23.78 -15.09 14.47
C ASP A 268 24.17 -14.07 15.56
N ALA A 269 23.27 -13.15 15.83
CA ALA A 269 23.35 -12.15 16.89
C ALA A 269 22.77 -12.65 18.24
N SER A 270 22.47 -13.95 18.39
CA SER A 270 21.78 -14.50 19.57
C SER A 270 22.51 -14.26 20.89
N SER A 271 23.82 -13.99 20.87
CA SER A 271 24.60 -13.64 22.06
C SER A 271 24.16 -12.33 22.72
N SER A 272 23.45 -11.44 22.00
CA SER A 272 22.87 -10.21 22.56
C SER A 272 21.91 -10.50 23.74
N ILE A 273 21.26 -11.65 23.74
CA ILE A 273 20.36 -12.10 24.80
C ILE A 273 21.08 -12.16 26.16
N THR A 274 22.41 -12.29 26.21
CA THR A 274 23.19 -12.32 27.46
C THR A 274 23.47 -10.93 28.04
N PHE A 275 23.26 -9.86 27.29
CA PHE A 275 23.55 -8.50 27.74
C PHE A 275 22.56 -8.05 28.83
N ARG A 276 23.11 -7.62 29.98
CA ARG A 276 22.30 -7.21 31.14
C ARG A 276 21.52 -5.94 30.86
N SER A 277 22.13 -4.97 30.14
CA SER A 277 21.50 -3.70 29.82
C SER A 277 20.50 -3.85 28.66
N LYS A 278 19.28 -3.41 28.87
CA LYS A 278 18.28 -3.34 27.81
C LYS A 278 18.70 -2.41 26.66
N TRP A 279 19.43 -1.34 26.98
CA TRP A 279 19.92 -0.40 25.98
C TRP A 279 20.97 -1.02 25.04
N HIS A 280 21.82 -1.93 25.55
CA HIS A 280 22.76 -2.65 24.69
C HIS A 280 22.02 -3.58 23.74
N ARG A 281 21.00 -4.30 24.22
CA ARG A 281 20.18 -5.17 23.36
C ARG A 281 19.41 -4.35 22.33
N ALA A 282 18.76 -3.29 22.77
CA ALA A 282 18.04 -2.35 21.90
C ALA A 282 18.95 -1.76 20.81
N PHE A 283 20.19 -1.44 21.16
CA PHE A 283 21.15 -0.91 20.18
C PHE A 283 21.60 -1.99 19.18
N VAL A 284 21.73 -3.24 19.61
CA VAL A 284 21.95 -4.38 18.68
C VAL A 284 20.79 -4.48 17.70
N ASP A 285 19.55 -4.50 18.19
CA ASP A 285 18.35 -4.64 17.35
C ASP A 285 18.19 -3.45 16.39
N GLY A 286 18.55 -2.23 16.82
CA GLY A 286 18.47 -1.03 15.98
C GLY A 286 19.62 -0.85 14.99
N ALA A 287 20.71 -1.61 15.12
CA ALA A 287 21.94 -1.40 14.36
C ALA A 287 21.72 -1.53 12.84
N GLY A 288 20.97 -2.53 12.40
CA GLY A 288 20.65 -2.74 10.99
C GLY A 288 19.93 -1.54 10.39
N ILE A 289 18.96 -0.98 11.13
CA ILE A 289 18.19 0.20 10.71
C ILE A 289 19.09 1.42 10.56
N LEU A 290 20.00 1.65 11.53
CA LEU A 290 20.93 2.77 11.47
C LEU A 290 21.88 2.68 10.26
N VAL A 291 22.35 1.48 9.97
CA VAL A 291 23.19 1.22 8.79
C VAL A 291 22.41 1.47 7.49
N GLU A 292 21.20 0.94 7.37
CA GLU A 292 20.35 1.15 6.18
C GLU A 292 20.03 2.64 5.96
N LEU A 293 19.70 3.39 7.03
CA LEU A 293 19.48 4.83 6.94
C LEU A 293 20.74 5.61 6.53
N THR A 294 21.91 5.16 6.99
CA THR A 294 23.20 5.75 6.58
C THR A 294 23.44 5.52 5.09
N MET A 295 23.21 4.28 4.60
CA MET A 295 23.37 3.94 3.19
C MET A 295 22.37 4.70 2.31
N ALA A 296 21.11 4.82 2.74
CA ALA A 296 20.10 5.60 2.04
C ALA A 296 20.50 7.09 1.96
N SER A 297 21.03 7.64 3.04
CA SER A 297 21.47 9.03 3.10
C SER A 297 22.65 9.30 2.16
N ILE A 298 23.66 8.42 2.15
CA ILE A 298 24.79 8.52 1.21
C ILE A 298 24.30 8.40 -0.23
N ALA A 299 23.41 7.43 -0.50
CA ALA A 299 22.87 7.21 -1.83
C ALA A 299 22.07 8.42 -2.33
N MET A 300 21.41 9.18 -1.45
CA MET A 300 20.71 10.42 -1.80
C MET A 300 21.67 11.46 -2.39
N PHE A 301 22.81 11.69 -1.78
CA PHE A 301 23.82 12.61 -2.29
C PHE A 301 24.41 12.13 -3.64
N VAL A 302 24.70 10.82 -3.73
CA VAL A 302 25.18 10.24 -4.99
C VAL A 302 24.14 10.40 -6.10
N TRP A 303 22.85 10.22 -5.79
CA TRP A 303 21.77 10.33 -6.76
C TRP A 303 21.60 11.77 -7.28
N VAL A 304 21.73 12.77 -6.41
CA VAL A 304 21.61 14.18 -6.79
C VAL A 304 22.76 14.60 -7.72
N GLU A 305 24.01 14.19 -7.40
CA GLU A 305 25.20 14.57 -8.17
C GLU A 305 25.42 13.74 -9.45
N ALA A 306 24.82 12.53 -9.53
CA ALA A 306 25.05 11.64 -10.65
C ALA A 306 24.22 12.04 -11.87
N GLU A 307 24.84 12.03 -13.05
CA GLU A 307 24.18 12.16 -14.33
C GLU A 307 23.19 10.99 -14.59
N PRO A 308 22.14 11.20 -15.43
CA PRO A 308 21.24 10.12 -15.81
C PRO A 308 21.98 8.92 -16.39
N GLY A 309 21.90 7.77 -15.69
CA GLY A 309 22.63 6.55 -16.07
C GLY A 309 22.59 5.48 -14.97
N THR A 310 23.43 4.45 -15.12
CA THR A 310 23.45 3.28 -14.21
C THR A 310 23.77 3.67 -12.77
N VAL A 311 24.67 4.62 -12.53
CA VAL A 311 25.04 5.06 -11.18
C VAL A 311 23.82 5.69 -10.48
N ARG A 312 23.12 6.60 -11.17
CA ARG A 312 21.91 7.23 -10.62
C ARG A 312 20.80 6.20 -10.37
N ALA A 313 20.65 5.21 -11.26
CA ALA A 313 19.70 4.12 -11.08
C ALA A 313 20.05 3.23 -9.87
N VAL A 314 21.31 2.87 -9.68
CA VAL A 314 21.77 2.12 -8.50
C VAL A 314 21.53 2.91 -7.22
N ALA A 315 21.92 4.19 -7.19
CA ALA A 315 21.72 5.05 -6.03
C ALA A 315 20.22 5.17 -5.67
N HIS A 316 19.34 5.35 -6.66
CA HIS A 316 17.89 5.36 -6.47
C HIS A 316 17.37 4.04 -5.85
N ASN A 317 17.85 2.89 -6.34
CA ASN A 317 17.47 1.59 -5.77
C ASN A 317 17.98 1.40 -4.34
N VAL A 318 19.21 1.86 -4.04
CA VAL A 318 19.74 1.85 -2.66
C VAL A 318 18.85 2.69 -1.74
N MET A 319 18.44 3.89 -2.16
CA MET A 319 17.51 4.72 -1.37
C MET A 319 16.16 4.04 -1.15
N LEU A 320 15.57 3.43 -2.18
CA LEU A 320 14.29 2.73 -2.05
C LEU A 320 14.39 1.53 -1.12
N ILE A 321 15.42 0.69 -1.28
CA ILE A 321 15.61 -0.51 -0.46
C ILE A 321 15.97 -0.14 0.97
N SER A 322 16.96 0.75 1.16
CA SER A 322 17.47 1.09 2.49
C SER A 322 16.69 2.21 3.20
N GLY A 323 15.93 3.02 2.47
CA GLY A 323 15.08 4.08 3.03
C GLY A 323 13.64 3.61 3.21
N VAL A 324 12.90 3.51 2.09
CA VAL A 324 11.46 3.24 2.12
C VAL A 324 11.16 1.84 2.66
N SER A 325 11.88 0.80 2.16
CA SER A 325 11.67 -0.58 2.65
C SER A 325 12.01 -0.71 4.13
N THR A 326 13.05 -0.02 4.60
CA THR A 326 13.42 -0.02 6.01
C THR A 326 12.35 0.65 6.86
N LEU A 327 11.84 1.81 6.49
CA LEU A 327 10.77 2.47 7.24
C LEU A 327 9.49 1.64 7.29
N LEU A 328 9.10 1.02 6.18
CA LEU A 328 7.89 0.22 6.11
C LEU A 328 7.99 -1.14 6.81
N PHE A 329 9.15 -1.79 6.75
CA PHE A 329 9.33 -3.15 7.27
C PHE A 329 10.23 -3.21 8.50
N ASN A 330 11.53 -2.95 8.37
CA ASN A 330 12.48 -3.11 9.46
C ASN A 330 12.28 -2.08 10.59
N GLY A 331 11.92 -0.85 10.25
CA GLY A 331 11.64 0.25 11.18
C GLY A 331 10.22 0.20 11.78
N ASN A 332 9.36 -0.70 11.32
CA ASN A 332 7.99 -0.82 11.83
C ASN A 332 7.88 -1.90 12.91
N PRO A 333 7.57 -1.53 14.17
CA PRO A 333 7.48 -2.48 15.27
C PRO A 333 6.26 -3.41 15.21
N LEU A 334 5.31 -3.16 14.30
CA LEU A 334 4.11 -3.99 14.14
C LEU A 334 4.38 -5.31 13.40
N GLN A 335 5.54 -5.42 12.75
CA GLN A 335 6.04 -6.66 12.15
C GLN A 335 7.22 -7.21 12.94
N ARG A 336 7.45 -8.53 12.87
CA ARG A 336 8.55 -9.19 13.60
C ARG A 336 9.89 -9.05 12.86
N PHE A 337 10.34 -7.80 12.70
CA PHE A 337 11.65 -7.41 12.21
C PHE A 337 12.41 -6.69 13.33
N ASP A 338 13.50 -6.04 13.03
CA ASP A 338 14.41 -5.44 14.01
C ASP A 338 13.72 -4.49 14.99
N SER A 339 12.87 -3.58 14.49
CA SER A 339 12.11 -2.66 15.36
C SER A 339 11.15 -3.35 16.31
N TYR A 340 10.66 -4.53 15.98
CA TYR A 340 9.85 -5.31 16.90
C TYR A 340 10.67 -5.80 18.09
N TYR A 341 11.88 -6.30 17.85
CA TYR A 341 12.78 -6.75 18.91
C TYR A 341 13.28 -5.55 19.73
N LEU A 342 13.63 -4.47 19.05
CA LEU A 342 13.95 -3.17 19.66
C LEU A 342 12.81 -2.71 20.60
N LEU A 343 11.57 -2.73 20.14
CA LEU A 343 10.41 -2.39 20.96
C LEU A 343 10.28 -3.35 22.16
N CYS A 344 10.38 -4.66 21.93
CA CYS A 344 10.28 -5.67 22.99
C CYS A 344 11.32 -5.46 24.09
N ASP A 345 12.56 -5.09 23.73
CA ASP A 345 13.61 -4.83 24.69
C ASP A 345 13.46 -3.49 25.42
N LEU A 346 13.01 -2.44 24.74
CA LEU A 346 12.73 -1.14 25.34
C LEU A 346 11.61 -1.20 26.39
N ILE A 347 10.50 -1.87 26.06
CA ILE A 347 9.34 -2.02 26.95
C ILE A 347 9.48 -3.19 27.91
N GLU A 348 10.57 -3.96 27.81
CA GLU A 348 10.86 -5.14 28.64
C GLU A 348 9.81 -6.25 28.56
N ILE A 349 9.11 -6.39 27.42
CA ILE A 349 8.11 -7.43 27.19
C ILE A 349 8.59 -8.38 26.08
N PRO A 350 9.27 -9.46 26.42
CA PRO A 350 9.72 -10.41 25.42
C PRO A 350 8.54 -11.15 24.76
N ASN A 351 8.67 -11.40 23.45
CA ASN A 351 7.64 -12.07 22.65
C ASN A 351 6.25 -11.38 22.70
N LEU A 352 6.25 -10.05 22.63
CA LEU A 352 5.05 -9.21 22.69
C LEU A 352 3.94 -9.70 21.76
N ALA A 353 4.26 -10.01 20.50
CA ALA A 353 3.27 -10.46 19.52
C ALA A 353 2.58 -11.79 19.91
N LEU A 354 3.35 -12.75 20.42
CA LEU A 354 2.79 -14.04 20.87
C LEU A 354 1.95 -13.87 22.15
N LYS A 355 2.47 -13.11 23.13
CA LYS A 355 1.74 -12.80 24.37
C LYS A 355 0.44 -12.05 24.08
N SER A 356 0.48 -11.05 23.20
CA SER A 356 -0.71 -10.29 22.80
C SER A 356 -1.76 -11.16 22.13
N THR A 357 -1.36 -12.05 21.22
CA THR A 357 -2.28 -12.99 20.55
C THR A 357 -2.89 -13.98 21.56
N LYS A 358 -2.09 -14.50 22.50
CA LYS A 358 -2.58 -15.37 23.59
C LYS A 358 -3.54 -14.61 24.51
N TYR A 359 -3.26 -13.34 24.80
CA TYR A 359 -4.14 -12.49 25.62
C TYR A 359 -5.52 -12.30 24.96
N TYR A 360 -5.59 -12.02 23.66
CA TYR A 360 -6.86 -11.97 22.94
C TYR A 360 -7.58 -13.31 22.91
N SER A 361 -6.85 -14.41 22.74
CA SER A 361 -7.43 -15.76 22.87
C SER A 361 -8.00 -16.00 24.26
N TYR A 362 -7.32 -15.53 25.31
CA TYR A 362 -7.81 -15.57 26.67
C TYR A 362 -9.10 -14.73 26.85
N LEU A 363 -9.13 -13.49 26.35
CA LEU A 363 -10.32 -12.63 26.42
C LEU A 363 -11.53 -13.27 25.74
N ILE A 364 -11.33 -13.83 24.54
CA ILE A 364 -12.38 -14.53 23.79
C ILE A 364 -12.88 -15.73 24.58
N LYS A 365 -11.97 -16.58 25.10
CA LYS A 365 -12.33 -17.77 25.87
C LYS A 365 -13.07 -17.41 27.15
N ARG A 366 -12.63 -16.39 27.88
CA ARG A 366 -13.23 -15.98 29.17
C ARG A 366 -14.56 -15.26 28.96
N TYR A 367 -14.64 -14.24 28.13
CA TYR A 367 -15.81 -13.36 28.08
C TYR A 367 -16.83 -13.81 27.02
N ILE A 368 -16.40 -14.34 25.88
CA ILE A 368 -17.30 -14.76 24.82
C ILE A 368 -17.69 -16.22 25.00
N ILE A 369 -16.72 -17.12 25.17
CA ILE A 369 -16.99 -18.56 25.30
C ILE A 369 -17.48 -18.90 26.71
N GLY A 370 -17.03 -18.18 27.75
CA GLY A 370 -17.50 -18.36 29.14
C GLY A 370 -16.81 -19.52 29.86
N LEU A 371 -15.54 -19.77 29.61
CA LEU A 371 -14.70 -20.68 30.37
C LEU A 371 -14.40 -20.07 31.73
N ASP A 372 -14.52 -20.89 32.81
CA ASP A 372 -14.35 -20.48 34.18
C ASP A 372 -12.91 -20.05 34.51
N ARG A 373 -12.70 -19.55 35.75
CA ARG A 373 -11.53 -18.86 36.28
C ARG A 373 -10.20 -19.64 36.27
N GLU A 374 -10.18 -20.91 35.93
CA GLU A 374 -8.96 -21.74 35.87
C GLU A 374 -7.93 -21.31 34.82
N TYR A 375 -8.33 -20.44 33.87
CA TYR A 375 -7.45 -19.84 32.90
C TYR A 375 -7.08 -18.40 33.27
N GLU A 376 -6.29 -18.25 34.32
CA GLU A 376 -5.74 -16.94 34.66
C GLU A 376 -4.54 -16.65 33.75
N PHE A 377 -4.59 -15.53 33.02
CA PHE A 377 -3.49 -15.09 32.20
C PHE A 377 -2.50 -14.28 33.05
N ASP A 378 -1.35 -14.90 33.35
CA ASP A 378 -0.30 -14.26 34.12
C ASP A 378 0.33 -13.10 33.34
N ALA A 379 -0.05 -11.87 33.70
CA ALA A 379 0.47 -10.64 33.10
C ALA A 379 0.32 -9.45 34.05
N LEU A 380 1.33 -8.63 34.13
CA LEU A 380 1.30 -7.36 34.84
C LEU A 380 0.28 -6.40 34.21
N SER A 381 -0.31 -5.53 35.03
CA SER A 381 -1.29 -4.54 34.57
C SER A 381 -0.70 -3.60 33.50
N SER A 382 0.60 -3.31 33.55
CA SER A 382 1.33 -2.54 32.55
C SER A 382 1.46 -3.27 31.21
N GLU A 383 1.67 -4.60 31.24
CA GLU A 383 1.78 -5.44 30.05
C GLU A 383 0.44 -5.60 29.35
N ARG A 384 -0.68 -5.69 30.09
CA ARG A 384 -2.03 -5.86 29.52
C ARG A 384 -2.41 -4.72 28.58
N ARG A 385 -1.98 -3.49 28.87
CA ARG A 385 -2.19 -2.33 27.95
C ARG A 385 -1.49 -2.54 26.62
N TRP A 386 -0.22 -2.96 26.64
CA TRP A 386 0.52 -3.28 25.43
C TRP A 386 -0.13 -4.40 24.62
N PHE A 387 -0.62 -5.45 25.28
CA PHE A 387 -1.28 -6.57 24.61
C PHE A 387 -2.58 -6.14 23.93
N LEU A 388 -3.33 -5.22 24.55
CA LEU A 388 -4.59 -4.72 24.02
C LEU A 388 -4.38 -3.93 22.71
N PHE A 389 -3.34 -3.10 22.66
CA PHE A 389 -3.10 -2.27 21.48
C PHE A 389 -2.27 -2.99 20.41
N TYR A 390 -1.23 -3.72 20.79
CA TYR A 390 -0.30 -4.29 19.85
C TYR A 390 -0.94 -5.29 18.86
N ALA A 391 -1.76 -6.23 19.34
CA ALA A 391 -2.32 -7.27 18.47
C ALA A 391 -3.25 -6.72 17.38
N PRO A 392 -4.20 -5.79 17.65
CA PRO A 392 -5.03 -5.19 16.60
C PRO A 392 -4.24 -4.37 15.59
N PHE A 393 -3.31 -3.53 16.07
CA PHE A 393 -2.50 -2.71 15.16
C PHE A 393 -1.59 -3.57 14.28
N SER A 394 -0.94 -4.59 14.87
CA SER A 394 -0.12 -5.55 14.13
C SER A 394 -0.96 -6.36 13.13
N PHE A 395 -2.19 -6.73 13.49
CA PHE A 395 -3.11 -7.40 12.58
C PHE A 395 -3.52 -6.49 11.43
N ALA A 396 -3.95 -5.27 11.72
CA ALA A 396 -4.38 -4.29 10.72
C ALA A 396 -3.24 -3.98 9.73
N TYR A 397 -2.04 -3.71 10.24
CA TYR A 397 -0.88 -3.41 9.39
C TYR A 397 -0.50 -4.58 8.47
N ARG A 398 -0.40 -5.80 9.02
CA ARG A 398 -0.10 -7.00 8.22
C ARG A 398 -1.17 -7.27 7.18
N SER A 399 -2.43 -7.04 7.52
CA SER A 399 -3.55 -7.19 6.60
C SER A 399 -3.48 -6.19 5.46
N MET A 400 -3.21 -4.93 5.78
CA MET A 400 -3.03 -3.87 4.79
C MET A 400 -1.90 -4.22 3.82
N VAL A 401 -0.72 -4.59 4.32
CA VAL A 401 0.43 -4.95 3.49
C VAL A 401 0.11 -6.14 2.58
N LEU A 402 -0.48 -7.22 3.13
CA LEU A 402 -0.80 -8.42 2.34
C LEU A 402 -1.86 -8.15 1.26
N VAL A 403 -2.88 -7.35 1.58
CA VAL A 403 -3.91 -6.95 0.63
C VAL A 403 -3.31 -6.06 -0.47
N THR A 404 -2.50 -5.07 -0.12
CA THR A 404 -1.82 -4.22 -1.10
C THR A 404 -0.95 -5.04 -2.06
N ILE A 405 -0.15 -5.98 -1.53
CA ILE A 405 0.68 -6.86 -2.36
C ILE A 405 -0.19 -7.76 -3.25
N ALA A 406 -1.28 -8.33 -2.71
CA ALA A 406 -2.19 -9.17 -3.49
C ALA A 406 -2.84 -8.39 -4.65
N ILE A 407 -3.25 -7.13 -4.41
CA ILE A 407 -3.82 -6.25 -5.44
C ILE A 407 -2.78 -5.96 -6.52
N HIS A 408 -1.59 -5.46 -6.16
CA HIS A 408 -0.52 -5.16 -7.12
C HIS A 408 -0.08 -6.37 -7.92
N LEU A 409 0.00 -7.54 -7.26
CA LEU A 409 0.34 -8.78 -7.93
C LEU A 409 -0.79 -9.23 -8.88
N ALA A 410 -2.05 -8.99 -8.50
CA ALA A 410 -3.21 -9.31 -9.35
C ALA A 410 -3.27 -8.40 -10.60
N GLU A 411 -2.82 -7.16 -10.50
CA GLU A 411 -2.71 -6.24 -11.65
C GLU A 411 -1.76 -6.77 -12.72
N ARG A 412 -0.66 -7.42 -12.31
CA ARG A 412 0.35 -7.95 -13.24
C ARG A 412 0.15 -9.43 -13.57
N TYR A 413 -0.16 -10.25 -12.54
CA TYR A 413 -0.35 -11.69 -12.60
C TYR A 413 -1.64 -12.08 -11.88
N PHE A 414 -2.78 -11.92 -12.55
CA PHE A 414 -4.10 -12.05 -11.95
C PHE A 414 -4.29 -13.32 -11.11
N PHE A 415 -3.99 -14.51 -11.68
CA PHE A 415 -4.19 -15.77 -10.95
C PHE A 415 -3.33 -15.87 -9.67
N VAL A 416 -2.08 -15.41 -9.74
CA VAL A 416 -1.18 -15.43 -8.58
C VAL A 416 -1.66 -14.47 -7.50
N GLY A 417 -2.03 -13.25 -7.89
CA GLY A 417 -2.56 -12.24 -6.96
C GLY A 417 -3.91 -12.64 -6.38
N ALA A 418 -4.82 -13.18 -7.19
CA ALA A 418 -6.12 -13.67 -6.73
C ALA A 418 -5.96 -14.86 -5.76
N MET A 419 -5.09 -15.82 -6.07
CA MET A 419 -4.78 -16.94 -5.19
C MET A 419 -4.18 -16.47 -3.87
N LEU A 420 -3.24 -15.51 -3.91
CA LEU A 420 -2.65 -14.90 -2.72
C LEU A 420 -3.69 -14.14 -1.90
N GLY A 421 -4.59 -13.40 -2.57
CA GLY A 421 -5.70 -12.70 -1.93
C GLY A 421 -6.66 -13.66 -1.23
N CYS A 422 -7.13 -14.69 -1.92
CA CYS A 422 -7.99 -15.73 -1.33
C CYS A 422 -7.30 -16.45 -0.16
N TRP A 423 -6.03 -16.80 -0.31
CA TRP A 423 -5.23 -17.40 0.76
C TRP A 423 -5.10 -16.46 1.96
N THR A 424 -4.88 -15.17 1.72
CA THR A 424 -4.79 -14.16 2.77
C THR A 424 -6.10 -14.03 3.53
N VAL A 425 -7.23 -13.89 2.82
CA VAL A 425 -8.56 -13.82 3.42
C VAL A 425 -8.89 -15.09 4.20
N PHE A 426 -8.58 -16.27 3.64
CA PHE A 426 -8.78 -17.55 4.34
C PHE A 426 -7.96 -17.64 5.64
N ASN A 427 -6.67 -17.31 5.61
CA ASN A 427 -5.84 -17.34 6.82
C ASN A 427 -6.26 -16.28 7.85
N MET A 428 -6.73 -15.13 7.39
CA MET A 428 -7.08 -14.00 8.25
C MET A 428 -8.44 -14.20 8.94
N PHE A 429 -9.43 -14.71 8.23
CA PHE A 429 -10.80 -14.89 8.73
C PHE A 429 -11.22 -16.35 8.81
N GLY A 430 -10.94 -17.15 7.81
CA GLY A 430 -11.36 -18.55 7.72
C GLY A 430 -10.69 -19.42 8.78
N MET A 431 -9.37 -19.36 8.88
CA MET A 431 -8.61 -20.19 9.83
C MET A 431 -8.96 -19.92 11.31
N PRO A 432 -9.12 -18.68 11.80
CA PRO A 432 -9.62 -18.42 13.13
C PRO A 432 -11.02 -18.99 13.37
N VAL A 433 -11.91 -18.89 12.38
CA VAL A 433 -13.26 -19.48 12.46
C VAL A 433 -13.18 -21.01 12.57
N VAL A 434 -12.38 -21.67 11.71
CA VAL A 434 -12.19 -23.13 11.74
C VAL A 434 -11.59 -23.57 13.07
N LYS A 435 -10.54 -22.90 13.55
CA LYS A 435 -9.94 -23.22 14.86
C LYS A 435 -10.89 -22.95 16.03
N GLY A 436 -11.64 -21.86 15.96
CA GLY A 436 -12.65 -21.50 16.98
C GLY A 436 -13.80 -22.50 17.03
N SER A 437 -14.34 -22.90 15.89
CA SER A 437 -15.42 -23.89 15.79
C SER A 437 -14.94 -25.29 16.25
N ALA A 438 -13.75 -25.71 15.81
CA ALA A 438 -13.13 -26.94 16.29
C ALA A 438 -12.97 -26.94 17.81
N PHE A 439 -12.45 -25.84 18.39
CA PHE A 439 -12.33 -25.69 19.84
C PHE A 439 -13.69 -25.77 20.55
N LEU A 440 -14.74 -25.11 20.05
CA LEU A 440 -16.08 -25.17 20.62
C LEU A 440 -16.68 -26.58 20.61
N LEU A 441 -16.36 -27.37 19.57
CA LEU A 441 -16.89 -28.72 19.38
C LEU A 441 -16.12 -29.77 20.20
N THR A 442 -14.78 -29.63 20.30
CA THR A 442 -13.90 -30.70 20.83
C THR A 442 -13.44 -30.45 22.27
N SER A 443 -13.51 -29.21 22.79
CA SER A 443 -12.96 -28.89 24.12
C SER A 443 -13.70 -29.59 25.26
N PRO A 444 -13.00 -30.40 26.10
CA PRO A 444 -13.61 -31.04 27.26
C PRO A 444 -14.12 -30.06 28.34
N GLY A 445 -13.45 -28.92 28.53
CA GLY A 445 -13.83 -27.88 29.49
C GLY A 445 -15.16 -27.17 29.22
N LEU A 446 -15.79 -27.47 28.06
CA LEU A 446 -17.11 -26.93 27.68
C LEU A 446 -18.26 -27.94 27.89
N SER A 447 -17.99 -29.11 28.48
CA SER A 447 -19.02 -30.10 28.81
C SER A 447 -20.05 -29.47 29.75
N GLY A 448 -21.33 -29.45 29.33
CA GLY A 448 -22.43 -28.80 30.09
C GLY A 448 -22.74 -27.33 29.77
N LYS A 449 -21.81 -26.57 29.20
CA LYS A 449 -22.00 -25.15 28.79
C LYS A 449 -21.94 -24.94 27.28
N ARG A 450 -21.72 -26.02 26.49
CA ARG A 450 -21.43 -25.99 25.04
C ARG A 450 -22.49 -25.25 24.22
N GLY A 451 -23.80 -25.49 24.50
CA GLY A 451 -24.87 -24.81 23.76
C GLY A 451 -24.86 -23.29 23.95
N ARG A 452 -24.61 -22.82 25.20
CA ARG A 452 -24.52 -21.38 25.51
C ARG A 452 -23.32 -20.74 24.88
N SER A 453 -22.18 -21.43 24.81
CA SER A 453 -20.94 -20.95 24.16
C SER A 453 -21.09 -20.89 22.65
N ILE A 454 -21.75 -21.88 22.02
CA ILE A 454 -22.09 -21.87 20.59
C ILE A 454 -23.02 -20.69 20.29
N PHE A 455 -24.07 -20.49 21.08
CA PHE A 455 -25.00 -19.36 20.88
C PHE A 455 -24.27 -18.01 20.91
N ARG A 456 -23.37 -17.80 21.89
CA ARG A 456 -22.55 -16.57 21.97
C ARG A 456 -21.60 -16.42 20.78
N GLY A 457 -20.99 -17.51 20.31
CA GLY A 457 -20.14 -17.52 19.11
C GLY A 457 -20.91 -17.15 17.85
N VAL A 458 -22.13 -17.72 17.68
CA VAL A 458 -23.02 -17.38 16.57
C VAL A 458 -23.49 -15.93 16.67
N LEU A 459 -23.84 -15.46 17.86
CA LEU A 459 -24.22 -14.05 18.08
C LEU A 459 -23.08 -13.10 17.70
N LEU A 460 -21.85 -13.41 18.11
CA LEU A 460 -20.67 -12.62 17.72
C LEU A 460 -20.48 -12.61 16.20
N ALA A 461 -20.59 -13.78 15.56
CA ALA A 461 -20.47 -13.88 14.10
C ALA A 461 -21.60 -13.10 13.40
N ALA A 462 -22.83 -13.13 13.94
CA ALA A 462 -23.95 -12.33 13.44
C ALA A 462 -23.70 -10.82 13.58
N VAL A 463 -23.16 -10.37 14.72
CA VAL A 463 -22.78 -8.96 14.94
C VAL A 463 -21.70 -8.53 13.97
N LEU A 464 -20.63 -9.31 13.79
CA LEU A 464 -19.56 -9.03 12.85
C LEU A 464 -20.06 -9.03 11.40
N GLY A 465 -20.97 -9.98 11.06
CA GLY A 465 -21.65 -9.99 9.77
C GLY A 465 -22.52 -8.74 9.57
N ALA A 466 -23.26 -8.32 10.59
CA ALA A 466 -24.08 -7.10 10.52
C ALA A 466 -23.23 -5.83 10.29
N LEU A 467 -22.00 -5.77 10.80
CA LEU A 467 -21.07 -4.66 10.56
C LEU A 467 -20.72 -4.52 9.06
N ALA A 468 -20.69 -5.62 8.31
CA ALA A 468 -20.45 -5.60 6.87
C ALA A 468 -21.62 -4.98 6.07
N PHE A 469 -22.81 -4.95 6.68
CA PHE A 469 -24.02 -4.36 6.09
C PHE A 469 -24.29 -2.92 6.56
N ILE A 470 -23.38 -2.34 7.35
CA ILE A 470 -23.49 -0.92 7.71
C ILE A 470 -23.43 -0.09 6.43
N PRO A 471 -24.46 0.75 6.19
CA PRO A 471 -24.44 1.64 5.05
C PRO A 471 -23.42 2.75 5.27
N VAL A 472 -22.57 2.97 4.28
CA VAL A 472 -21.61 4.08 4.23
C VAL A 472 -21.90 4.96 3.01
N PRO A 473 -21.59 6.27 3.05
CA PRO A 473 -21.84 7.15 1.91
C PRO A 473 -20.95 6.74 0.73
N ASP A 474 -21.57 6.43 -0.40
CA ASP A 474 -20.88 6.16 -1.67
C ASP A 474 -20.78 7.45 -2.47
N ARG A 475 -19.58 7.84 -2.89
CA ARG A 475 -19.30 9.11 -3.53
C ARG A 475 -18.25 8.96 -4.61
N VAL A 476 -18.49 9.64 -5.74
CA VAL A 476 -17.49 9.75 -6.82
C VAL A 476 -17.03 11.19 -6.88
N VAL A 477 -15.72 11.39 -6.87
CA VAL A 477 -15.09 12.70 -7.04
C VAL A 477 -14.50 12.78 -8.43
N ALA A 478 -14.89 13.81 -9.18
CA ALA A 478 -14.35 14.12 -10.49
C ALA A 478 -13.88 15.57 -10.52
N GLN A 479 -13.08 15.90 -11.52
CA GLN A 479 -12.66 17.29 -11.74
C GLN A 479 -13.30 17.84 -13.00
N GLY A 480 -13.64 19.10 -12.92
CA GLY A 480 -14.18 19.88 -14.00
C GLY A 480 -13.49 21.24 -14.13
N VAL A 481 -13.86 21.95 -15.14
CA VAL A 481 -13.39 23.30 -15.45
C VAL A 481 -14.61 24.21 -15.63
N VAL A 482 -14.52 25.43 -15.11
CA VAL A 482 -15.52 26.47 -15.35
C VAL A 482 -15.50 26.84 -16.81
N TRP A 483 -16.63 26.72 -17.47
CA TRP A 483 -16.76 26.94 -18.91
C TRP A 483 -17.84 27.96 -19.21
N LEU A 484 -17.67 28.68 -20.30
CA LEU A 484 -18.69 29.58 -20.84
C LEU A 484 -19.82 28.73 -21.46
N PRO A 485 -21.09 29.20 -21.38
CA PRO A 485 -22.17 28.59 -22.13
C PRO A 485 -21.85 28.49 -23.63
N ASP A 486 -22.35 27.46 -24.31
CA ASP A 486 -22.02 27.22 -25.72
C ASP A 486 -22.50 28.35 -26.68
N ASP A 487 -23.49 29.12 -26.28
CA ASP A 487 -24.04 30.32 -26.96
C ASP A 487 -23.22 31.60 -26.73
N ALA A 488 -22.32 31.61 -25.76
CA ALA A 488 -21.40 32.70 -25.50
C ALA A 488 -20.30 32.84 -26.58
N ALA A 489 -19.99 31.77 -27.32
CA ALA A 489 -18.92 31.80 -28.32
C ALA A 489 -19.37 32.52 -29.60
N VAL A 490 -18.72 33.64 -29.93
CA VAL A 490 -18.91 34.37 -31.18
C VAL A 490 -18.08 33.72 -32.26
N ARG A 491 -18.76 33.06 -33.23
CA ARG A 491 -18.08 32.30 -34.29
C ARG A 491 -18.22 32.90 -35.66
N ALA A 492 -17.19 32.87 -36.46
CA ALA A 492 -17.22 33.29 -37.86
C ALA A 492 -18.12 32.36 -38.70
N ARG A 493 -19.13 32.91 -39.36
CA ARG A 493 -20.03 32.15 -40.25
C ARG A 493 -19.39 31.84 -41.60
N THR A 494 -18.38 32.62 -41.97
CA THR A 494 -17.59 32.42 -43.18
C THR A 494 -16.09 32.65 -42.91
N SER A 495 -15.20 32.11 -43.75
CA SER A 495 -13.76 32.28 -43.54
C SER A 495 -13.24 33.58 -44.12
N GLY A 496 -12.30 34.25 -43.43
CA GLY A 496 -11.67 35.46 -43.88
C GLY A 496 -10.49 35.91 -43.04
N PHE A 497 -9.81 36.94 -43.44
CA PHE A 497 -8.76 37.60 -42.64
C PHE A 497 -9.38 38.75 -41.84
N ILE A 498 -9.02 38.88 -40.59
CA ILE A 498 -9.48 39.98 -39.71
C ILE A 498 -8.92 41.30 -40.27
N SER A 499 -9.79 42.21 -40.71
CA SER A 499 -9.38 43.52 -41.23
C SER A 499 -9.55 44.63 -40.21
N GLU A 500 -10.64 44.59 -39.43
CA GLU A 500 -10.95 45.63 -38.47
C GLU A 500 -11.62 45.03 -37.22
N ILE A 501 -11.28 45.58 -36.06
CA ILE A 501 -11.88 45.24 -34.79
C ILE A 501 -12.62 46.51 -34.31
N HIS A 502 -13.94 46.42 -34.22
CA HIS A 502 -14.78 47.56 -33.84
C HIS A 502 -15.00 47.64 -32.35
N GLN A 503 -14.94 46.52 -31.61
CA GLN A 503 -15.12 46.48 -30.17
C GLN A 503 -13.88 45.89 -29.50
N GLN A 504 -13.41 46.54 -28.43
CA GLN A 504 -12.31 46.05 -27.61
C GLN A 504 -12.81 45.05 -26.58
N SER A 505 -11.92 44.18 -26.09
CA SER A 505 -12.19 43.28 -24.97
C SER A 505 -12.66 44.08 -23.75
N GLY A 506 -13.71 43.60 -23.05
CA GLY A 506 -14.36 44.31 -21.94
C GLY A 506 -15.48 45.29 -22.34
N ALA A 507 -15.75 45.50 -23.63
CA ALA A 507 -16.79 46.43 -24.08
C ALA A 507 -18.21 45.87 -23.89
N HIS A 508 -19.10 46.67 -23.35
CA HIS A 508 -20.54 46.36 -23.33
C HIS A 508 -21.15 46.56 -24.72
N VAL A 509 -21.69 45.50 -25.28
CA VAL A 509 -22.30 45.52 -26.62
C VAL A 509 -23.78 45.13 -26.57
N ARG A 510 -24.55 45.63 -27.53
CA ARG A 510 -25.94 45.23 -27.72
C ARG A 510 -26.08 44.27 -28.90
N LYS A 511 -27.17 43.52 -28.91
CA LYS A 511 -27.50 42.64 -30.02
C LYS A 511 -27.46 43.36 -31.37
N GLY A 512 -26.68 42.86 -32.31
CA GLY A 512 -26.51 43.43 -33.64
C GLY A 512 -25.31 44.36 -33.78
N ASP A 513 -24.65 44.76 -32.68
CA ASP A 513 -23.44 45.59 -32.75
C ASP A 513 -22.34 44.88 -33.51
N LEU A 514 -21.58 45.63 -34.32
CA LEU A 514 -20.48 45.14 -35.11
C LEU A 514 -19.26 44.89 -34.19
N LEU A 515 -18.75 43.67 -34.19
CA LEU A 515 -17.63 43.26 -33.35
C LEU A 515 -16.33 43.24 -34.16
N VAL A 516 -16.32 42.43 -35.21
CA VAL A 516 -15.12 42.17 -36.05
C VAL A 516 -15.54 42.16 -37.54
N VAL A 517 -14.73 42.72 -38.37
CA VAL A 517 -14.88 42.64 -39.84
C VAL A 517 -13.79 41.78 -40.43
N LEU A 518 -14.22 40.80 -41.24
CA LEU A 518 -13.32 39.94 -42.01
C LEU A 518 -13.26 40.42 -43.45
N THR A 519 -12.13 40.15 -44.11
CA THR A 519 -12.00 40.34 -45.59
C THR A 519 -11.72 39.00 -46.24
N ASN A 520 -12.36 38.78 -47.39
CA ASN A 520 -12.14 37.62 -48.23
C ASN A 520 -12.24 37.99 -49.72
N GLU A 521 -11.10 38.28 -50.32
CA GLU A 521 -11.03 38.72 -51.73
C GLU A 521 -11.53 37.65 -52.72
N LYS A 522 -11.44 36.38 -52.35
CA LYS A 522 -11.96 35.30 -53.22
C LYS A 522 -13.49 35.37 -53.30
N LEU A 523 -14.18 35.62 -52.21
CA LEU A 523 -15.65 35.76 -52.19
C LEU A 523 -16.10 36.98 -52.94
N ARG A 524 -15.40 38.14 -52.81
CA ARG A 524 -15.68 39.33 -53.58
C ARG A 524 -15.49 39.13 -55.09
N THR A 525 -14.42 38.44 -55.47
CA THR A 525 -14.13 38.11 -56.86
C THR A 525 -15.18 37.13 -57.40
N GLU A 526 -15.58 36.14 -56.64
CA GLU A 526 -16.62 35.17 -57.04
C GLU A 526 -17.95 35.86 -57.26
N ARG A 527 -18.41 36.74 -56.35
CA ARG A 527 -19.62 37.53 -56.53
C ARG A 527 -19.56 38.31 -57.84
N ARG A 528 -18.45 39.02 -58.09
CA ARG A 528 -18.29 39.83 -59.32
C ARG A 528 -18.33 38.98 -60.57
N LYS A 529 -17.71 37.79 -60.56
CA LYS A 529 -17.77 36.83 -61.67
C LYS A 529 -19.19 36.39 -61.96
N VAL A 530 -19.98 36.05 -60.89
CA VAL A 530 -21.35 35.60 -61.04
C VAL A 530 -22.26 36.74 -61.47
N GLU A 531 -22.01 37.99 -61.05
CA GLU A 531 -22.73 39.17 -61.50
C GLU A 531 -22.53 39.40 -63.01
N VAL A 532 -21.29 39.30 -63.52
CA VAL A 532 -20.96 39.39 -64.95
C VAL A 532 -21.56 38.20 -65.73
N GLU A 533 -21.56 36.98 -65.18
CA GLU A 533 -22.20 35.79 -65.74
C GLU A 533 -23.73 36.00 -65.93
N ILE A 534 -24.40 36.56 -64.94
CA ILE A 534 -25.86 36.89 -65.00
C ILE A 534 -26.11 37.93 -66.10
N GLU A 535 -25.29 38.97 -66.21
CA GLU A 535 -25.41 39.98 -67.23
C GLU A 535 -25.27 39.35 -68.64
N ALA A 536 -24.25 38.49 -68.83
CA ALA A 536 -24.05 37.77 -70.09
C ALA A 536 -25.23 36.82 -70.40
N LEU A 537 -25.74 36.07 -69.42
CA LEU A 537 -26.88 35.18 -69.56
C LEU A 537 -28.19 35.95 -69.86
N THR A 538 -28.30 37.17 -69.36
CA THR A 538 -29.45 38.08 -69.63
C THR A 538 -29.45 38.51 -71.08
N MET A 539 -28.28 38.88 -71.65
CA MET A 539 -28.17 39.20 -73.03
C MET A 539 -28.41 37.99 -73.92
N GLN A 540 -27.86 36.83 -73.57
CA GLN A 540 -28.09 35.55 -74.26
C GLN A 540 -29.57 35.16 -74.29
N LEU A 541 -30.27 35.25 -73.14
CA LEU A 541 -31.68 34.96 -73.05
C LEU A 541 -32.53 35.82 -73.93
N ALA A 542 -32.20 37.12 -74.11
CA ALA A 542 -32.88 37.99 -74.99
C ALA A 542 -32.72 37.55 -76.46
N ALA A 543 -31.54 37.06 -76.87
CA ALA A 543 -31.28 36.50 -78.19
C ALA A 543 -32.04 35.15 -78.35
N ASP A 544 -31.92 34.24 -77.41
CA ASP A 544 -32.54 32.89 -77.46
C ASP A 544 -34.07 32.96 -77.54
N ASN A 545 -34.68 33.90 -76.81
CA ASN A 545 -36.13 34.09 -76.84
C ASN A 545 -36.63 34.46 -78.24
N ALA A 546 -35.80 35.08 -79.10
CA ALA A 546 -36.17 35.45 -80.45
C ALA A 546 -35.95 34.32 -81.50
N THR A 547 -35.08 33.33 -81.17
CA THR A 547 -34.62 32.35 -82.17
C THR A 547 -34.97 30.89 -81.79
N ASP A 548 -34.91 30.46 -80.50
CA ASP A 548 -35.09 29.06 -80.04
C ASP A 548 -35.70 29.00 -78.65
N PRO A 549 -36.97 28.57 -78.54
CA PRO A 549 -37.62 28.42 -77.19
C PRO A 549 -36.98 27.38 -76.29
N VAL A 550 -36.30 26.36 -76.83
CA VAL A 550 -35.62 25.31 -76.05
C VAL A 550 -34.33 25.89 -75.47
N ALA A 551 -33.52 26.56 -76.29
CA ALA A 551 -32.36 27.29 -75.83
C ALA A 551 -32.68 28.32 -74.75
N ALA A 552 -33.77 29.11 -74.95
CA ALA A 552 -34.23 30.06 -74.00
C ALA A 552 -34.63 29.44 -72.64
N SER A 553 -35.19 28.20 -72.64
CA SER A 553 -35.49 27.48 -71.38
C SER A 553 -34.22 27.05 -70.63
N ILE A 554 -33.20 26.58 -71.36
CA ILE A 554 -31.90 26.20 -70.82
C ILE A 554 -31.19 27.42 -70.22
N THR A 555 -31.19 28.57 -70.96
CA THR A 555 -30.58 29.81 -70.53
C THR A 555 -31.28 30.38 -69.31
N ARG A 556 -32.63 30.30 -69.23
CA ARG A 556 -33.36 30.63 -67.97
C ARG A 556 -32.95 29.83 -66.79
N GLN A 557 -32.78 28.49 -66.95
CA GLN A 557 -32.36 27.61 -65.89
C GLN A 557 -30.89 27.92 -65.41
N ARG A 558 -30.00 28.22 -66.37
CA ARG A 558 -28.63 28.69 -66.03
C ARG A 558 -28.65 30.01 -65.31
N MET A 559 -29.48 30.95 -65.69
CA MET A 559 -29.64 32.25 -65.03
C MET A 559 -30.20 32.07 -63.61
N ALA A 560 -31.18 31.20 -63.38
CA ALA A 560 -31.69 30.91 -62.03
C ALA A 560 -30.60 30.30 -61.14
N ASN A 561 -29.80 29.39 -61.62
CA ASN A 561 -28.69 28.83 -60.88
C ASN A 561 -27.59 29.88 -60.58
N ALA A 562 -27.31 30.79 -61.55
CA ALA A 562 -26.37 31.89 -61.33
C ALA A 562 -26.92 32.90 -60.26
N GLN A 563 -28.20 33.18 -60.31
CA GLN A 563 -28.86 34.04 -59.29
C GLN A 563 -28.81 33.41 -57.90
N GLU A 564 -28.98 32.09 -57.78
CA GLU A 564 -28.86 31.37 -56.48
C GLU A 564 -27.41 31.43 -55.96
N ARG A 565 -26.41 31.27 -56.85
CA ARG A 565 -24.99 31.43 -56.52
C ARG A 565 -24.68 32.85 -56.07
N LEU A 566 -25.24 33.87 -56.73
CA LEU A 566 -25.10 35.28 -56.35
C LEU A 566 -25.67 35.53 -54.97
N ALA A 567 -26.88 35.02 -54.73
CA ALA A 567 -27.52 35.16 -53.40
C ALA A 567 -26.72 34.49 -52.29
N THR A 568 -26.07 33.35 -52.60
CA THR A 568 -25.21 32.65 -51.65
C THR A 568 -23.90 33.42 -51.39
N ALA A 569 -23.22 33.87 -52.44
CA ALA A 569 -22.00 34.71 -52.34
C ALA A 569 -22.27 36.02 -51.59
N THR A 570 -23.43 36.62 -51.83
CA THR A 570 -23.82 37.83 -51.06
C THR A 570 -24.03 37.58 -49.60
N ARG A 571 -24.74 36.49 -49.25
CA ARG A 571 -24.93 36.05 -47.85
C ARG A 571 -23.59 35.77 -47.17
N ASP A 572 -22.67 35.14 -47.87
CA ASP A 572 -21.32 34.82 -47.34
C ASP A 572 -20.48 36.07 -47.12
N ILE A 573 -20.63 37.11 -48.01
CA ILE A 573 -20.00 38.40 -47.84
C ILE A 573 -20.62 39.20 -46.68
N ASP A 574 -21.92 39.17 -46.53
CA ASP A 574 -22.59 39.81 -45.38
C ASP A 574 -22.15 39.14 -44.06
N ALA A 575 -21.91 37.85 -44.12
CA ALA A 575 -21.41 37.05 -42.94
C ALA A 575 -19.95 37.33 -42.57
N LEU A 576 -19.19 38.11 -43.38
CA LEU A 576 -17.88 38.63 -43.02
C LEU A 576 -17.94 39.67 -41.89
N SER A 577 -19.10 40.27 -41.68
CA SER A 577 -19.35 41.20 -40.60
C SER A 577 -19.87 40.41 -39.40
N ILE A 578 -18.99 40.11 -38.41
CA ILE A 578 -19.36 39.40 -37.21
C ILE A 578 -20.05 40.37 -36.24
N ARG A 579 -21.28 40.03 -35.89
CA ARG A 579 -22.13 40.88 -35.00
C ARG A 579 -22.51 40.16 -33.72
N ALA A 580 -22.77 40.91 -32.66
CA ALA A 580 -23.24 40.39 -31.37
C ALA A 580 -24.60 39.66 -31.53
N SER A 581 -24.70 38.46 -30.99
CA SER A 581 -25.91 37.63 -31.01
C SER A 581 -26.95 38.08 -29.94
N HIS A 582 -26.49 38.59 -28.83
CA HIS A 582 -27.29 39.11 -27.69
C HIS A 582 -26.53 40.24 -27.01
N ASP A 583 -27.15 40.86 -26.02
CA ASP A 583 -26.53 41.89 -25.20
C ASP A 583 -25.53 41.23 -24.24
N GLY A 584 -24.37 41.88 -23.97
CA GLY A 584 -23.38 41.36 -23.07
C GLY A 584 -22.03 42.08 -23.10
N VAL A 585 -21.06 41.55 -22.43
CA VAL A 585 -19.65 42.01 -22.46
C VAL A 585 -18.87 41.16 -23.48
N TYR A 586 -18.29 41.86 -24.45
CA TYR A 586 -17.46 41.18 -25.46
C TYR A 586 -16.04 40.97 -24.95
N GLU A 587 -15.57 39.73 -24.97
CA GLU A 587 -14.19 39.36 -24.66
C GLU A 587 -13.54 38.75 -25.90
N ALA A 588 -12.44 39.34 -26.36
CA ALA A 588 -11.70 38.83 -27.48
C ALA A 588 -11.00 37.50 -27.07
N GLY A 589 -11.34 36.42 -27.76
CA GLY A 589 -10.84 35.05 -27.42
C GLY A 589 -9.39 34.78 -27.80
N ILE A 590 -8.63 35.78 -28.24
CA ILE A 590 -7.28 35.62 -28.79
C ILE A 590 -6.40 36.76 -28.30
N GLU A 591 -5.31 36.43 -27.62
CA GLU A 591 -4.28 37.41 -27.25
C GLU A 591 -3.35 37.68 -28.44
N GLY A 592 -2.97 38.93 -28.64
CA GLY A 592 -1.99 39.38 -29.64
C GLY A 592 -2.54 40.19 -30.80
N ASP A 593 -1.72 40.44 -31.83
CA ASP A 593 -2.10 41.19 -33.01
C ASP A 593 -3.10 40.39 -33.86
N LEU A 594 -4.37 40.71 -33.75
CA LEU A 594 -5.47 39.99 -34.42
C LEU A 594 -5.65 40.43 -35.90
N ILE A 595 -5.24 41.66 -36.26
CA ILE A 595 -5.41 42.21 -37.57
C ILE A 595 -4.51 41.44 -38.59
N GLY A 596 -5.11 40.97 -39.67
CA GLY A 596 -4.44 40.16 -40.67
C GLY A 596 -4.44 38.65 -40.39
N ARG A 597 -4.93 38.20 -39.28
CA ARG A 597 -5.05 36.76 -38.94
C ARG A 597 -6.22 36.11 -39.69
N PHE A 598 -5.97 34.89 -40.20
CA PHE A 598 -7.00 34.09 -40.86
C PHE A 598 -7.92 33.43 -39.85
N LEU A 599 -9.22 33.63 -39.99
CA LEU A 599 -10.28 33.00 -39.19
C LEU A 599 -11.06 32.03 -40.10
N PRO A 600 -11.00 30.70 -39.85
CA PRO A 600 -11.75 29.74 -40.61
C PRO A 600 -13.25 29.79 -40.28
N ARG A 601 -14.10 29.28 -41.15
CA ARG A 601 -15.54 29.12 -40.88
C ARG A 601 -15.72 28.26 -39.59
N GLY A 602 -16.52 28.74 -38.64
CA GLY A 602 -16.71 28.14 -37.30
C GLY A 602 -15.62 28.52 -36.30
N GLY A 603 -14.57 29.26 -36.73
CA GLY A 603 -13.52 29.73 -35.83
C GLY A 603 -14.06 30.79 -34.85
N GLU A 604 -13.49 30.78 -33.65
CA GLU A 604 -13.92 31.68 -32.55
C GLU A 604 -13.28 33.05 -32.72
N ALA A 605 -14.13 34.07 -32.76
CA ALA A 605 -13.73 35.48 -32.85
C ALA A 605 -13.70 36.15 -31.46
N GLY A 606 -14.32 35.54 -30.46
CA GLY A 606 -14.40 36.03 -29.09
C GLY A 606 -15.57 35.41 -28.38
N TYR A 607 -15.83 35.90 -27.19
CA TYR A 607 -16.91 35.44 -26.33
C TYR A 607 -17.79 36.62 -25.96
N LEU A 608 -19.08 36.36 -25.84
CA LEU A 608 -20.07 37.34 -25.41
C LEU A 608 -20.65 36.87 -24.08
N ILE A 609 -20.28 37.55 -23.00
CA ILE A 609 -20.63 37.16 -21.65
C ILE A 609 -21.83 38.02 -21.22
N GLU A 610 -22.96 37.39 -21.02
CA GLU A 610 -24.15 38.08 -20.47
C GLU A 610 -24.01 38.16 -18.93
N PRO A 611 -24.06 39.34 -18.34
CA PRO A 611 -24.00 39.52 -16.90
C PRO A 611 -25.15 38.80 -16.20
N GLY A 612 -24.83 37.87 -15.26
CA GLY A 612 -25.85 37.18 -14.47
C GLY A 612 -26.21 35.76 -14.95
N ILE A 613 -25.70 35.29 -16.10
CA ILE A 613 -25.88 33.91 -16.48
C ILE A 613 -24.94 33.00 -15.64
N ALA A 614 -25.50 31.96 -15.04
CA ALA A 614 -24.73 30.95 -14.29
C ALA A 614 -23.73 30.23 -15.19
N PRO A 615 -22.44 30.13 -14.81
CA PRO A 615 -21.45 29.44 -15.56
C PRO A 615 -21.75 27.95 -15.66
N VAL A 616 -21.24 27.34 -16.70
CA VAL A 616 -21.36 25.91 -16.94
C VAL A 616 -20.06 25.24 -16.56
N ILE A 617 -20.12 24.11 -15.88
CA ILE A 617 -18.94 23.36 -15.49
C ILE A 617 -18.85 22.10 -16.36
N LYS A 618 -17.79 21.98 -17.15
CA LYS A 618 -17.50 20.77 -17.92
C LYS A 618 -16.67 19.84 -17.07
N VAL A 619 -17.26 18.72 -16.66
CA VAL A 619 -16.67 17.73 -15.74
C VAL A 619 -16.24 16.51 -16.53
N ALA A 620 -15.00 16.09 -16.34
CA ALA A 620 -14.47 14.86 -16.91
C ALA A 620 -14.65 13.71 -15.88
N VAL A 621 -15.56 12.81 -16.14
CA VAL A 621 -15.81 11.62 -15.31
C VAL A 621 -15.11 10.42 -15.95
N PRO A 622 -14.20 9.71 -15.23
CA PRO A 622 -13.58 8.50 -15.76
C PRO A 622 -14.62 7.50 -16.27
N ALA A 623 -14.38 6.88 -17.42
CA ALA A 623 -15.34 5.94 -18.02
C ALA A 623 -15.72 4.78 -17.09
N VAL A 624 -14.79 4.41 -16.21
CA VAL A 624 -15.00 3.36 -15.19
C VAL A 624 -16.12 3.68 -14.20
N ASP A 625 -16.30 4.96 -13.89
CA ASP A 625 -17.31 5.44 -12.93
C ASP A 625 -18.55 6.05 -13.63
N GLY A 626 -18.49 6.16 -14.96
CA GLY A 626 -19.52 6.81 -15.77
C GLY A 626 -20.92 6.24 -15.59
N ASP A 627 -21.08 4.91 -15.72
CA ASP A 627 -22.36 4.25 -15.56
C ASP A 627 -22.91 4.40 -14.14
N LEU A 628 -22.02 4.32 -13.14
CA LEU A 628 -22.39 4.46 -11.74
C LEU A 628 -22.96 5.85 -11.45
N VAL A 629 -22.27 6.90 -11.93
CA VAL A 629 -22.74 8.29 -11.78
C VAL A 629 -24.02 8.52 -12.54
N ARG A 630 -24.12 8.00 -13.77
CA ARG A 630 -25.29 8.17 -14.62
C ARG A 630 -26.57 7.58 -14.02
N GLU A 631 -26.48 6.39 -13.41
CA GLU A 631 -27.65 5.66 -12.91
C GLU A 631 -28.04 6.04 -11.48
N ARG A 632 -27.07 6.50 -10.64
CA ARG A 632 -27.28 6.57 -9.20
C ARG A 632 -27.09 7.93 -8.56
N VAL A 633 -26.69 8.94 -9.33
CA VAL A 633 -26.47 10.29 -8.76
C VAL A 633 -27.74 10.82 -8.11
N ARG A 634 -27.63 11.22 -6.85
CA ARG A 634 -28.70 11.86 -6.05
C ARG A 634 -28.46 13.34 -5.83
N GLY A 635 -27.21 13.75 -5.84
CA GLY A 635 -26.81 15.13 -5.64
C GLY A 635 -25.43 15.39 -6.22
N VAL A 636 -25.19 16.65 -6.58
CA VAL A 636 -23.91 17.13 -7.08
C VAL A 636 -23.47 18.31 -6.21
N GLU A 637 -22.25 18.23 -5.72
CA GLU A 637 -21.63 19.30 -4.93
C GLU A 637 -20.39 19.78 -5.67
N LEU A 638 -20.26 21.10 -5.75
CA LEU A 638 -19.17 21.78 -6.43
C LEU A 638 -18.31 22.49 -5.39
N ARG A 639 -17.00 22.44 -5.58
CA ARG A 639 -16.01 23.20 -4.80
C ARG A 639 -15.02 23.82 -5.77
N PHE A 640 -14.98 25.14 -5.80
CA PHE A 640 -14.04 25.88 -6.63
C PHE A 640 -12.64 25.86 -6.02
N ALA A 641 -11.61 25.80 -6.87
CA ALA A 641 -10.22 25.68 -6.39
C ALA A 641 -9.77 26.87 -5.53
N GLY A 642 -10.32 28.08 -5.78
CA GLY A 642 -10.06 29.28 -4.99
C GLY A 642 -10.75 29.27 -3.61
N HIS A 643 -11.88 28.55 -3.46
CA HIS A 643 -12.72 28.51 -2.25
C HIS A 643 -13.17 27.08 -1.95
N LEU A 644 -12.24 26.25 -1.46
CA LEU A 644 -12.50 24.83 -1.20
C LEU A 644 -13.49 24.59 -0.04
N ASP A 645 -13.64 25.56 0.84
CA ASP A 645 -14.55 25.47 1.99
C ASP A 645 -16.02 25.69 1.61
N ASP A 646 -16.28 26.40 0.50
CA ASP A 646 -17.63 26.69 0.03
C ASP A 646 -18.17 25.53 -0.81
N ILE A 647 -19.26 24.95 -0.34
CA ILE A 647 -19.97 23.88 -1.05
C ILE A 647 -21.14 24.49 -1.80
N VAL A 648 -21.07 24.46 -3.12
CA VAL A 648 -22.15 24.96 -3.98
C VAL A 648 -22.90 23.75 -4.56
N PRO A 649 -24.23 23.68 -4.42
CA PRO A 649 -25.02 22.63 -5.06
C PRO A 649 -25.02 22.82 -6.58
N GLY A 650 -24.88 21.72 -7.32
CA GLY A 650 -24.92 21.70 -8.77
C GLY A 650 -26.04 20.80 -9.30
N THR A 651 -26.42 21.04 -10.56
CA THR A 651 -27.36 20.16 -11.27
C THR A 651 -26.77 19.72 -12.59
N ILE A 652 -26.96 18.44 -12.94
CA ILE A 652 -26.49 17.89 -14.23
C ILE A 652 -27.41 18.42 -15.33
N LYS A 653 -26.84 19.19 -16.27
CA LYS A 653 -27.55 19.75 -17.43
C LYS A 653 -27.54 18.77 -18.61
N SER A 654 -26.39 18.18 -18.88
CA SER A 654 -26.26 17.23 -19.99
C SER A 654 -25.16 16.20 -19.72
N TRP A 655 -25.27 15.06 -20.37
CA TRP A 655 -24.33 13.96 -20.32
C TRP A 655 -23.91 13.60 -21.74
N SER A 656 -22.60 13.50 -22.00
CA SER A 656 -22.12 13.01 -23.30
C SER A 656 -22.51 11.54 -23.49
N PRO A 657 -23.17 11.19 -24.63
CA PRO A 657 -23.55 9.81 -24.88
C PRO A 657 -22.36 8.87 -25.12
N THR A 658 -21.22 9.42 -25.51
CA THR A 658 -19.98 8.68 -25.81
C THR A 658 -18.84 9.15 -24.95
N ALA A 659 -17.97 8.20 -24.56
CA ALA A 659 -16.71 8.53 -23.94
C ALA A 659 -15.75 9.15 -24.96
N THR A 660 -14.95 10.13 -24.54
CA THR A 660 -13.98 10.84 -25.34
C THR A 660 -12.57 10.70 -24.77
N LEU A 661 -11.57 10.78 -25.63
CA LEU A 661 -10.16 10.87 -25.25
C LEU A 661 -9.64 12.32 -25.24
N GLN A 662 -10.52 13.32 -25.42
CA GLN A 662 -10.16 14.73 -25.43
C GLN A 662 -10.65 15.43 -24.16
N LEU A 663 -9.77 16.25 -23.56
CA LEU A 663 -10.13 17.11 -22.45
C LEU A 663 -10.72 18.43 -22.96
N PRO A 664 -11.67 19.03 -22.23
CA PRO A 664 -12.17 20.35 -22.55
C PRO A 664 -11.11 21.45 -22.35
N SER A 665 -10.20 21.26 -21.41
CA SER A 665 -9.11 22.19 -21.10
C SER A 665 -7.85 21.43 -20.67
N PRO A 666 -6.65 21.91 -21.08
CA PRO A 666 -5.37 21.37 -20.61
C PRO A 666 -5.18 21.43 -19.07
N VAL A 667 -5.89 22.33 -18.41
CA VAL A 667 -5.86 22.50 -16.94
C VAL A 667 -6.27 21.22 -16.18
N LEU A 668 -7.02 20.32 -16.82
CA LEU A 668 -7.40 19.03 -16.25
C LEU A 668 -6.34 17.93 -16.47
N SER A 669 -5.30 18.17 -17.27
CA SER A 669 -4.20 17.23 -17.45
C SER A 669 -3.23 17.26 -16.26
N LEU A 670 -2.38 16.23 -16.13
CA LEU A 670 -1.30 16.18 -15.13
C LEU A 670 -0.36 17.39 -15.26
N GLU A 671 -0.03 17.79 -16.49
CA GLU A 671 0.82 18.96 -16.77
C GLU A 671 0.16 20.28 -16.30
N GLY A 672 -1.18 20.36 -16.38
CA GLY A 672 -1.96 21.47 -15.83
C GLY A 672 -2.30 21.32 -14.35
N GLY A 673 -1.78 20.28 -13.64
CA GLY A 673 -2.07 20.00 -12.24
C GLY A 673 -3.40 19.28 -11.99
N GLY A 674 -4.03 18.71 -13.04
CA GLY A 674 -5.22 17.87 -12.95
C GLY A 674 -4.89 16.37 -12.81
N PRO A 675 -5.89 15.48 -12.75
CA PRO A 675 -5.68 14.05 -12.52
C PRO A 675 -5.48 13.22 -13.81
N PHE A 676 -5.57 13.79 -15.00
CA PHE A 676 -5.63 13.03 -16.24
C PHE A 676 -4.28 13.00 -16.97
N ALA A 677 -3.76 11.78 -17.19
CA ALA A 677 -2.54 11.58 -17.97
C ALA A 677 -2.83 11.67 -19.47
N LEU A 678 -1.95 12.37 -20.19
CA LEU A 678 -1.96 12.46 -21.65
C LEU A 678 -1.03 11.40 -22.26
N LYS A 679 -1.32 10.96 -23.48
CA LYS A 679 -0.42 10.09 -24.23
C LYS A 679 0.80 10.90 -24.71
N PRO A 680 2.03 10.37 -24.58
CA PRO A 680 3.23 11.03 -25.04
C PRO A 680 3.38 10.89 -26.56
N GLU A 681 2.59 11.61 -27.37
CA GLU A 681 2.75 11.63 -28.82
C GLU A 681 3.09 13.04 -29.33
N ALA A 682 4.18 13.16 -30.09
CA ALA A 682 4.84 14.41 -30.43
C ALA A 682 4.15 15.27 -31.52
N ASN A 683 3.09 14.82 -32.21
CA ASN A 683 2.53 15.52 -33.36
C ASN A 683 1.01 15.56 -33.52
N SER A 684 0.23 15.10 -32.55
CA SER A 684 -1.22 15.13 -32.58
C SER A 684 -1.80 15.91 -31.38
N ARG A 685 -3.07 16.26 -31.45
CA ARG A 685 -3.77 16.86 -30.32
C ARG A 685 -3.60 15.98 -29.08
N PRO A 686 -3.34 16.57 -27.89
CA PRO A 686 -3.11 15.79 -26.68
C PRO A 686 -4.33 14.89 -26.39
N GLU A 687 -4.13 13.58 -26.46
CA GLU A 687 -5.14 12.57 -26.16
C GLU A 687 -4.94 11.99 -24.77
N LEU A 688 -6.04 11.70 -24.08
CA LEU A 688 -6.04 11.02 -22.79
C LEU A 688 -5.56 9.58 -22.90
N LEU A 689 -4.88 9.11 -21.88
CA LEU A 689 -4.54 7.70 -21.74
C LEU A 689 -5.79 6.81 -21.52
N ASN A 690 -6.77 7.31 -20.78
CA ASN A 690 -8.03 6.62 -20.47
C ASN A 690 -9.22 7.47 -20.91
N PRO A 691 -10.29 6.85 -21.47
CA PRO A 691 -11.49 7.58 -21.89
C PRO A 691 -12.25 8.18 -20.69
N VAL A 692 -12.91 9.31 -20.93
CA VAL A 692 -13.76 10.01 -19.96
C VAL A 692 -15.11 10.34 -20.57
N PHE A 693 -16.15 10.37 -19.73
CA PHE A 693 -17.43 10.95 -20.10
C PHE A 693 -17.45 12.43 -19.72
N MET A 694 -17.92 13.27 -20.66
CA MET A 694 -18.10 14.69 -20.39
C MET A 694 -19.50 14.94 -19.81
N VAL A 695 -19.52 15.51 -18.63
CA VAL A 695 -20.74 15.90 -17.93
C VAL A 695 -20.80 17.40 -17.80
N THR A 696 -21.90 17.99 -18.21
CA THR A 696 -22.13 19.42 -18.04
C THR A 696 -22.99 19.63 -16.80
N VAL A 697 -22.44 20.37 -15.85
CA VAL A 697 -23.11 20.72 -14.59
C VAL A 697 -23.34 22.23 -14.57
N SER A 698 -24.53 22.65 -14.20
CA SER A 698 -24.84 24.06 -13.89
C SER A 698 -24.78 24.26 -12.38
N CYS A 699 -24.23 25.39 -11.95
CA CYS A 699 -24.34 25.86 -10.56
C CYS A 699 -25.52 26.81 -10.37
N CYS A 700 -25.86 27.08 -9.11
CA CYS A 700 -26.97 27.96 -8.75
C CYS A 700 -26.71 29.40 -9.13
N GLU A 701 -27.76 30.13 -9.44
CA GLU A 701 -27.74 31.59 -9.64
C GLU A 701 -27.14 32.28 -8.40
N GLY A 702 -26.07 33.05 -8.60
CA GLY A 702 -25.42 33.85 -7.55
C GLY A 702 -24.00 33.35 -7.12
N ALA A 703 -23.59 32.15 -7.46
CA ALA A 703 -22.20 31.71 -7.29
C ALA A 703 -21.41 31.94 -8.58
N ALA A 704 -21.04 33.19 -8.84
CA ALA A 704 -20.18 33.50 -9.98
C ALA A 704 -18.74 33.09 -9.62
N PRO A 705 -18.11 32.20 -10.37
CA PRO A 705 -16.67 31.96 -10.23
C PRO A 705 -15.93 33.24 -10.61
N GLU A 706 -14.82 33.50 -9.93
CA GLU A 706 -14.01 34.67 -10.22
C GLU A 706 -13.40 34.63 -11.63
N ASN A 707 -13.09 33.40 -12.13
CA ASN A 707 -12.46 33.22 -13.43
C ASN A 707 -13.01 32.02 -14.22
N TYR A 708 -13.20 32.21 -15.50
CA TYR A 708 -13.42 31.12 -16.43
C TYR A 708 -12.10 30.35 -16.66
N GLY A 709 -12.18 29.02 -16.76
CA GLY A 709 -11.00 28.16 -16.87
C GLY A 709 -10.51 27.60 -15.55
N ASP A 710 -11.02 28.08 -14.41
CA ASP A 710 -10.68 27.58 -13.09
C ASP A 710 -11.14 26.13 -12.88
N ARG A 711 -10.35 25.38 -12.11
CA ARG A 711 -10.69 24.01 -11.75
C ARG A 711 -11.77 23.95 -10.69
N VAL A 712 -12.64 22.95 -10.84
CA VAL A 712 -13.72 22.68 -9.90
C VAL A 712 -13.67 21.21 -9.50
N HIS A 713 -13.66 20.93 -8.21
CA HIS A 713 -13.87 19.60 -7.68
C HIS A 713 -15.36 19.30 -7.61
N VAL A 714 -15.78 18.28 -8.30
CA VAL A 714 -17.19 17.88 -8.38
C VAL A 714 -17.38 16.57 -7.66
N ARG A 715 -18.23 16.57 -6.65
CA ARG A 715 -18.57 15.39 -5.87
C ARG A 715 -19.98 14.94 -6.22
N PHE A 716 -20.09 13.74 -6.78
CA PHE A 716 -21.34 13.08 -7.05
C PHE A 716 -21.72 12.21 -5.85
N ASP A 717 -22.83 12.51 -5.21
CA ASP A 717 -23.39 11.69 -4.12
C ASP A 717 -24.27 10.59 -4.72
N LEU A 718 -23.87 9.33 -4.51
CA LEU A 718 -24.56 8.16 -5.01
C LEU A 718 -25.50 7.54 -3.95
N GLY A 719 -25.53 8.12 -2.75
CA GLY A 719 -26.31 7.66 -1.62
C GLY A 719 -25.53 6.75 -0.68
N TRP A 720 -26.26 5.91 0.04
CA TRP A 720 -25.70 5.04 1.08
C TRP A 720 -25.69 3.59 0.61
N GLU A 721 -24.55 2.91 0.69
CA GLU A 721 -24.42 1.49 0.35
C GLU A 721 -23.69 0.70 1.44
N PRO A 722 -24.06 -0.59 1.63
CA PRO A 722 -23.36 -1.47 2.54
C PRO A 722 -21.89 -1.63 2.16
N VAL A 723 -20.99 -1.67 3.16
CA VAL A 723 -19.55 -1.89 2.95
C VAL A 723 -19.29 -3.15 2.11
N ALA A 724 -20.03 -4.23 2.36
CA ALA A 724 -19.90 -5.47 1.61
C ALA A 724 -20.15 -5.29 0.10
N VAL A 725 -21.12 -4.45 -0.27
CA VAL A 725 -21.46 -4.17 -1.68
C VAL A 725 -20.35 -3.34 -2.34
N LEU A 726 -19.79 -2.35 -1.62
CA LEU A 726 -18.65 -1.56 -2.12
C LEU A 726 -17.44 -2.44 -2.37
N VAL A 727 -17.09 -3.30 -1.41
CA VAL A 727 -15.97 -4.24 -1.54
C VAL A 727 -16.21 -5.20 -2.71
N TYR A 728 -17.42 -5.79 -2.82
CA TYR A 728 -17.77 -6.66 -3.93
C TYR A 728 -17.63 -5.96 -5.29
N ARG A 729 -18.09 -4.70 -5.40
CA ARG A 729 -17.98 -3.89 -6.62
C ARG A 729 -16.52 -3.66 -7.03
N VAL A 730 -15.65 -3.29 -6.07
CA VAL A 730 -14.22 -3.11 -6.33
C VAL A 730 -13.58 -4.41 -6.81
N VAL A 731 -13.85 -5.52 -6.14
CA VAL A 731 -13.31 -6.84 -6.51
C VAL A 731 -13.82 -7.25 -7.89
N ARG A 732 -15.14 -7.14 -8.15
CA ARG A 732 -15.75 -7.45 -9.44
C ARG A 732 -15.19 -6.59 -10.56
N ARG A 733 -15.02 -5.29 -10.33
CA ARG A 733 -14.48 -4.35 -11.31
C ARG A 733 -13.05 -4.73 -11.72
N ASN A 734 -12.18 -5.02 -10.75
CA ASN A 734 -10.82 -5.46 -11.01
C ASN A 734 -10.78 -6.81 -11.74
N PHE A 735 -11.71 -7.69 -11.43
CA PHE A 735 -11.86 -8.95 -12.13
C PHE A 735 -12.28 -8.76 -13.61
N LEU A 736 -13.35 -8.01 -13.86
CA LEU A 736 -13.88 -7.78 -15.22
C LEU A 736 -12.88 -7.01 -16.09
N LYS A 737 -12.20 -5.99 -15.54
CA LYS A 737 -11.16 -5.24 -16.25
C LYS A 737 -10.05 -6.15 -16.81
N ARG A 738 -9.78 -7.28 -16.15
CA ARG A 738 -8.72 -8.21 -16.56
C ARG A 738 -9.18 -9.18 -17.65
N PHE A 739 -10.46 -9.52 -17.69
CA PHE A 739 -11.00 -10.49 -18.66
C PHE A 739 -11.64 -9.82 -19.88
N GLU A 740 -11.55 -8.48 -19.99
CA GLU A 740 -12.12 -7.69 -21.11
C GLU A 740 -13.62 -7.98 -21.34
N VAL A 741 -14.38 -8.30 -20.26
CA VAL A 741 -15.81 -8.61 -20.27
C VAL A 741 -16.61 -7.45 -19.65
#